data_de0474ca6fd500d936003cc77924c8d7
#
_entry.id   de0474ca6fd500d936003cc77924c8d7
#
_cell.length_a   1.000
_cell.length_b   1.000
_cell.length_c   1.000
_cell.angle_alpha   90.00
_cell.angle_beta   90.00
_cell.angle_gamma   90.00
#
_symmetry.space_group_name_H-M   'P 1'
#
loop_
_entity.id
_entity.type
_entity.pdbx_description
1 polymer ?
#
loop_
_entity_poly.entity_id
_entity_poly.type
_entity_poly.pdbx_seq_one_letter_code
_entity_poly.pdbx_strand_id
1 'polypeptide(L)'
;MNNNVSVNILESPAVGNALTPSSVSQTSQAATGYKPRALFAVSSLGLGHATRTLAVIREYLRRGYAITVVSTGNALAFLRLELEHEPAVEFREMPDYPPLERGTGWRLYWYLLIDLLRTGQVISNEYREVQGIAADYDFIFSDGKYGFHSWWAPSFILAHQIAFIPPKWLREASYLTENINIAALSKFDLLFIPDYFGPSLNLAGNLAHSRALHRCPHRYIGILSSYRHLELEQDIDYLFVISGYLLEHKGSFVRDLLEQAGNLPGKKVFVLGNANGNEAEFERYRRDDLEIYPVAGGELRQELFNRARVIISRAGYTTVMDLVEHGKRALLIPTPNQSEQEYLAAYLGDQRYYVARLQHDKFELGQALEACEQTRLFEPPWKTEESLHRITVTIGEMTRQHFMSIVVPAYNEEAEIEKTLQCLLAQRYPADRYEIVLVENGSTDATLEIAKRIAQQTGNERLRIVEIHEGGVSHAKNVGLDNLAPESEWVVFCDADTLLARNFLHHMNTWLNRFGDDALSVGTTSVMPESGCGWYGRAWFHAYNVIHHLTCTSFSIQVARTQVARGVRFREDLNFSEDLNFIQECRRYGRFFFVPTDQVSTSTRRFDSLGYLRLSLRWTYEALMPTRFKVNKKYDVIR
;
A
#
# COMPACT_ATOMS: atom_id res chain seq x y z
N MET A 1 -13.11 -26.21 -7.90
CA MET A 1 -14.34 -26.01 -7.10
C MET A 1 -14.58 -24.53 -7.02
N ASN A 2 -15.66 -24.09 -7.63
CA ASN A 2 -15.99 -22.69 -7.87
C ASN A 2 -16.32 -21.96 -6.57
N ASN A 3 -15.47 -21.08 -6.12
CA ASN A 3 -15.83 -20.07 -5.14
C ASN A 3 -16.22 -18.79 -5.91
N ASN A 4 -17.51 -18.63 -6.11
CA ASN A 4 -18.11 -17.36 -6.49
C ASN A 4 -17.97 -16.40 -5.30
N VAL A 5 -16.94 -15.58 -5.31
CA VAL A 5 -16.88 -14.37 -4.49
C VAL A 5 -17.74 -13.34 -5.21
N SER A 6 -18.98 -13.20 -4.74
CA SER A 6 -19.84 -12.09 -5.13
C SER A 6 -19.20 -10.79 -4.63
N VAL A 7 -18.64 -10.02 -5.56
CA VAL A 7 -18.20 -8.65 -5.28
C VAL A 7 -19.45 -7.80 -5.10
N ASN A 8 -19.81 -7.53 -3.85
CA ASN A 8 -20.83 -6.55 -3.53
C ASN A 8 -20.31 -5.17 -3.94
N ILE A 9 -20.95 -4.59 -4.96
CA ILE A 9 -20.88 -3.17 -5.24
C ILE A 9 -21.57 -2.48 -4.07
N LEU A 10 -20.80 -2.01 -3.11
CA LEU A 10 -21.31 -1.18 -2.02
C LEU A 10 -21.68 0.18 -2.60
N GLU A 11 -22.93 0.35 -3.00
CA GLU A 11 -23.56 1.66 -3.10
C GLU A 11 -23.51 2.31 -1.73
N SER A 12 -22.88 3.47 -1.63
CA SER A 12 -22.84 4.24 -0.40
C SER A 12 -24.25 4.61 0.02
N PRO A 13 -24.70 4.31 1.25
CA PRO A 13 -25.91 4.92 1.76
C PRO A 13 -25.69 6.43 1.92
N ALA A 14 -26.72 7.19 1.58
CA ALA A 14 -26.76 8.63 1.76
C ALA A 14 -26.38 8.99 3.20
N VAL A 15 -25.32 9.78 3.37
CA VAL A 15 -24.84 10.25 4.66
C VAL A 15 -25.80 11.33 5.16
N GLY A 16 -26.69 10.92 6.04
CA GLY A 16 -27.36 11.85 6.95
C GLY A 16 -26.63 11.87 8.29
N ASN A 17 -26.35 13.07 8.77
CA ASN A 17 -25.83 13.46 10.07
C ASN A 17 -24.31 13.44 10.27
N ALA A 18 -23.79 14.66 10.39
CA ALA A 18 -22.46 15.01 10.84
C ALA A 18 -22.14 14.36 12.20
N LEU A 19 -21.26 13.37 12.18
CA LEU A 19 -20.48 13.00 13.35
C LEU A 19 -19.22 13.88 13.35
N THR A 20 -19.12 14.72 14.37
CA THR A 20 -17.91 15.47 14.71
C THR A 20 -16.72 14.51 14.71
N PRO A 21 -15.56 14.88 14.14
CA PRO A 21 -14.38 14.05 14.18
C PRO A 21 -13.98 13.87 15.65
N SER A 22 -14.14 12.66 16.17
CA SER A 22 -13.51 12.26 17.41
C SER A 22 -12.00 12.40 17.20
N SER A 23 -11.40 13.30 17.94
CA SER A 23 -9.96 13.50 18.05
C SER A 23 -9.30 12.15 18.30
N VAL A 24 -8.78 11.53 17.26
CA VAL A 24 -7.80 10.45 17.40
C VAL A 24 -6.60 11.11 18.06
N SER A 25 -6.37 10.75 19.30
CA SER A 25 -5.40 11.33 20.19
C SER A 25 -4.00 11.28 19.57
N GLN A 26 -3.49 12.42 19.13
CA GLN A 26 -2.10 12.63 18.75
C GLN A 26 -1.12 12.49 19.93
N THR A 27 -1.64 12.26 21.13
CA THR A 27 -0.87 12.26 22.40
C THR A 27 -0.22 10.93 22.76
N SER A 28 -0.53 9.79 22.09
CA SER A 28 0.06 8.49 22.45
C SER A 28 1.32 8.11 21.63
N GLN A 29 1.60 8.76 20.52
CA GLN A 29 2.69 8.35 19.62
C GLN A 29 4.11 8.67 20.14
N ALA A 30 4.27 9.65 21.00
CA ALA A 30 5.60 10.07 21.45
C ALA A 30 6.27 9.13 22.50
N ALA A 31 5.50 8.28 23.18
CA ALA A 31 6.00 7.43 24.26
C ALA A 31 6.46 6.03 23.84
N THR A 32 6.20 5.60 22.60
CA THR A 32 6.22 4.17 22.24
C THR A 32 7.30 3.72 21.25
N GLY A 33 8.11 4.64 20.68
CA GLY A 33 9.18 4.30 19.74
C GLY A 33 8.70 3.74 18.38
N TYR A 34 7.40 3.45 18.20
CA TYR A 34 6.82 3.04 16.91
C TYR A 34 6.50 4.29 16.06
N LYS A 35 7.06 4.33 14.86
CA LYS A 35 6.76 5.36 13.86
C LYS A 35 6.20 4.69 12.62
N PRO A 36 4.98 5.02 12.19
CA PRO A 36 4.39 4.42 11.00
C PRO A 36 5.21 4.80 9.75
N ARG A 37 5.33 3.86 8.83
CA ARG A 37 6.15 4.00 7.61
C ARG A 37 5.36 3.64 6.37
N ALA A 38 5.49 4.44 5.32
CA ALA A 38 4.88 4.16 4.02
C ALA A 38 5.91 4.18 2.90
N LEU A 39 5.77 3.26 1.93
CA LEU A 39 6.58 3.20 0.73
C LEU A 39 5.76 3.72 -0.46
N PHE A 40 6.23 4.81 -1.07
CA PHE A 40 5.61 5.39 -2.26
C PHE A 40 6.48 5.12 -3.49
N ALA A 41 5.93 4.43 -4.47
CA ALA A 41 6.60 4.14 -5.73
C ALA A 41 5.94 4.92 -6.87
N VAL A 42 6.71 5.79 -7.53
CA VAL A 42 6.18 6.75 -8.51
C VAL A 42 6.89 6.56 -9.84
N SER A 43 6.13 6.33 -10.91
CA SER A 43 6.67 6.24 -12.27
C SER A 43 7.16 7.59 -12.78
N SER A 44 8.25 7.57 -13.55
CA SER A 44 8.81 8.75 -14.22
C SER A 44 8.31 8.93 -15.67
N LEU A 45 7.36 8.12 -16.10
CA LEU A 45 6.70 8.24 -17.42
C LEU A 45 5.79 9.48 -17.47
N GLY A 46 6.39 10.66 -17.28
CA GLY A 46 5.73 11.95 -17.19
C GLY A 46 5.58 12.46 -15.75
N LEU A 47 5.57 13.79 -15.60
CA LEU A 47 5.46 14.44 -14.29
C LEU A 47 4.07 14.28 -13.64
N GLY A 48 3.05 13.89 -14.40
CA GLY A 48 1.69 13.72 -13.90
C GLY A 48 1.57 12.73 -12.74
N HIS A 49 2.34 11.65 -12.75
CA HIS A 49 2.42 10.69 -11.64
C HIS A 49 2.98 11.36 -10.37
N ALA A 50 4.08 12.07 -10.51
CA ALA A 50 4.73 12.74 -9.38
C ALA A 50 3.84 13.83 -8.77
N THR A 51 3.19 14.65 -9.61
CA THR A 51 2.35 15.75 -9.12
C THR A 51 1.12 15.27 -8.37
N ARG A 52 0.37 14.29 -8.88
CA ARG A 52 -0.83 13.79 -8.18
C ARG A 52 -0.48 12.98 -6.93
N THR A 53 0.62 12.18 -6.96
CA THR A 53 1.05 11.41 -5.79
C THR A 53 1.61 12.31 -4.70
N LEU A 54 2.18 13.46 -5.04
CA LEU A 54 2.65 14.45 -4.06
C LEU A 54 1.55 14.89 -3.09
N ALA A 55 0.30 15.02 -3.55
CA ALA A 55 -0.83 15.35 -2.67
C ALA A 55 -1.05 14.25 -1.61
N VAL A 56 -0.96 12.97 -2.01
CA VAL A 56 -1.09 11.82 -1.10
C VAL A 56 0.09 11.75 -0.13
N ILE A 57 1.32 11.96 -0.62
CA ILE A 57 2.54 11.98 0.22
C ILE A 57 2.41 13.05 1.32
N ARG A 58 2.04 14.28 0.95
CA ARG A 58 1.88 15.38 1.91
C ARG A 58 0.81 15.08 2.96
N GLU A 59 -0.27 14.39 2.58
CA GLU A 59 -1.30 13.96 3.52
C GLU A 59 -0.77 12.98 4.55
N TYR A 60 0.04 11.98 4.14
CA TYR A 60 0.63 11.02 5.06
C TYR A 60 1.76 11.60 5.92
N LEU A 61 2.51 12.58 5.41
CA LEU A 61 3.46 13.36 6.23
C LEU A 61 2.74 14.12 7.35
N ARG A 62 1.60 14.77 7.04
CA ARG A 62 0.77 15.45 8.07
C ARG A 62 0.23 14.47 9.12
N ARG A 63 0.05 13.21 8.77
CA ARG A 63 -0.35 12.13 9.68
C ARG A 63 0.82 11.53 10.47
N GLY A 64 2.04 12.03 10.30
CA GLY A 64 3.22 11.62 11.06
C GLY A 64 3.93 10.37 10.52
N TYR A 65 3.65 9.93 9.31
CA TYR A 65 4.37 8.82 8.69
C TYR A 65 5.79 9.20 8.29
N ALA A 66 6.73 8.27 8.46
CA ALA A 66 7.99 8.30 7.74
C ALA A 66 7.79 7.72 6.34
N ILE A 67 8.26 8.42 5.32
CA ILE A 67 7.97 8.07 3.93
C ILE A 67 9.26 7.75 3.19
N THR A 68 9.26 6.64 2.47
CA THR A 68 10.28 6.34 1.47
C THR A 68 9.67 6.50 0.08
N VAL A 69 10.26 7.39 -0.73
CA VAL A 69 9.85 7.63 -2.11
C VAL A 69 10.80 6.92 -3.06
N VAL A 70 10.26 6.07 -3.92
CA VAL A 70 11.00 5.36 -4.96
C VAL A 70 10.59 5.90 -6.33
N SER A 71 11.53 6.46 -7.08
CA SER A 71 11.32 6.99 -8.42
C SER A 71 12.65 7.11 -9.18
N THR A 72 12.64 7.71 -10.35
CA THR A 72 13.86 8.04 -11.12
C THR A 72 13.66 9.30 -11.98
N GLY A 73 14.73 9.79 -12.60
CA GLY A 73 14.70 10.86 -13.59
C GLY A 73 13.99 12.13 -13.13
N ASN A 74 13.18 12.73 -14.01
CA ASN A 74 12.52 14.01 -13.75
C ASN A 74 11.48 13.94 -12.63
N ALA A 75 10.80 12.80 -12.45
CA ALA A 75 9.83 12.64 -11.36
C ALA A 75 10.53 12.64 -10.00
N LEU A 76 11.68 11.95 -9.87
CA LEU A 76 12.47 11.95 -8.65
C LEU A 76 13.04 13.34 -8.37
N ALA A 77 13.57 14.05 -9.39
CA ALA A 77 14.09 15.41 -9.23
C ALA A 77 13.00 16.38 -8.74
N PHE A 78 11.81 16.29 -9.33
CA PHE A 78 10.65 17.08 -8.92
C PHE A 78 10.25 16.78 -7.45
N LEU A 79 10.10 15.50 -7.08
CA LEU A 79 9.70 15.13 -5.72
C LEU A 79 10.76 15.51 -4.68
N ARG A 80 12.05 15.42 -5.02
CA ARG A 80 13.12 15.91 -4.15
C ARG A 80 13.02 17.43 -3.90
N LEU A 81 12.74 18.21 -4.92
CA LEU A 81 12.57 19.66 -4.79
C LEU A 81 11.35 20.01 -3.92
N GLU A 82 10.21 19.37 -4.18
CA GLU A 82 8.95 19.64 -3.48
C GLU A 82 8.94 19.18 -2.01
N LEU A 83 9.83 18.26 -1.65
CA LEU A 83 9.93 17.64 -0.31
C LEU A 83 11.30 17.87 0.33
N GLU A 84 12.08 18.83 -0.16
CA GLU A 84 13.46 19.10 0.29
C GLU A 84 13.56 19.38 1.79
N HIS A 85 12.54 20.00 2.37
CA HIS A 85 12.51 20.39 3.78
C HIS A 85 11.82 19.38 4.71
N GLU A 86 11.43 18.21 4.17
CA GLU A 86 10.71 17.18 4.93
C GLU A 86 11.67 16.11 5.48
N PRO A 87 12.10 16.21 6.76
CA PRO A 87 13.09 15.28 7.32
C PRO A 87 12.58 13.84 7.48
N ALA A 88 11.27 13.64 7.34
CA ALA A 88 10.63 12.32 7.41
C ALA A 88 10.61 11.60 6.05
N VAL A 89 11.23 12.16 5.00
CA VAL A 89 11.25 11.59 3.66
C VAL A 89 12.63 11.05 3.29
N GLU A 90 12.67 9.78 2.89
CA GLU A 90 13.84 9.13 2.30
C GLU A 90 13.59 8.90 0.80
N PHE A 91 14.61 9.13 -0.04
CA PHE A 91 14.51 8.90 -1.48
C PHE A 91 15.39 7.74 -1.90
N ARG A 92 14.81 6.85 -2.72
CA ARG A 92 15.53 5.74 -3.38
C ARG A 92 15.35 5.83 -4.88
N GLU A 93 16.41 5.62 -5.63
CA GLU A 93 16.36 5.60 -7.08
C GLU A 93 16.24 4.15 -7.58
N MET A 94 15.26 3.91 -8.46
CA MET A 94 15.08 2.63 -9.13
C MET A 94 14.69 2.87 -10.59
N PRO A 95 15.21 2.04 -11.51
CA PRO A 95 14.89 2.15 -12.94
C PRO A 95 13.38 2.15 -13.20
N ASP A 96 12.97 2.88 -14.25
CA ASP A 96 11.59 2.86 -14.74
C ASP A 96 11.46 2.06 -16.03
N TYR A 97 10.24 1.95 -16.53
CA TYR A 97 9.91 1.24 -17.75
C TYR A 97 10.49 1.94 -18.98
N PRO A 98 10.88 1.19 -20.02
CA PRO A 98 11.33 1.79 -21.26
C PRO A 98 10.19 2.57 -21.91
N PRO A 99 10.47 3.72 -22.56
CA PRO A 99 9.45 4.44 -23.29
C PRO A 99 8.95 3.60 -24.47
N LEU A 100 7.63 3.42 -24.56
CA LEU A 100 6.98 2.55 -25.56
C LEU A 100 6.97 3.14 -27.00
N GLU A 101 7.46 4.35 -27.19
CA GLU A 101 7.37 5.09 -28.46
C GLU A 101 8.71 5.09 -29.22
N ARG A 102 9.05 3.98 -29.89
CA ARG A 102 10.23 3.93 -30.77
C ARG A 102 9.91 3.28 -32.10
N GLY A 103 10.17 4.01 -33.19
CA GLY A 103 10.18 3.49 -34.55
C GLY A 103 8.83 3.52 -35.30
N THR A 104 8.91 3.25 -36.60
CA THR A 104 7.77 3.19 -37.52
C THR A 104 7.82 1.89 -38.32
N GLY A 105 6.65 1.44 -38.83
CA GLY A 105 6.55 0.24 -39.65
C GLY A 105 6.82 -1.07 -38.89
N TRP A 106 7.38 -2.09 -39.58
CA TRP A 106 7.63 -3.41 -38.99
C TRP A 106 8.64 -3.42 -37.83
N ARG A 107 9.55 -2.43 -37.80
CA ARG A 107 10.51 -2.25 -36.68
C ARG A 107 9.78 -1.90 -35.38
N LEU A 108 8.63 -1.23 -35.42
CA LEU A 108 7.82 -0.93 -34.25
C LEU A 108 7.41 -2.23 -33.52
N TYR A 109 7.05 -3.30 -34.25
CA TYR A 109 6.66 -4.58 -33.63
C TYR A 109 7.80 -5.25 -32.86
N TRP A 110 9.01 -5.22 -33.41
CA TRP A 110 10.18 -5.76 -32.74
C TRP A 110 10.54 -4.92 -31.50
N TYR A 111 10.45 -3.62 -31.58
CA TYR A 111 10.68 -2.75 -30.42
C TYR A 111 9.60 -2.98 -29.35
N LEU A 112 8.34 -3.05 -29.71
CA LEU A 112 7.26 -3.35 -28.77
C LEU A 112 7.45 -4.69 -28.06
N LEU A 113 7.87 -5.73 -28.78
CA LEU A 113 8.15 -7.04 -28.17
C LEU A 113 9.35 -6.98 -27.21
N ILE A 114 10.45 -6.34 -27.63
CA ILE A 114 11.62 -6.15 -26.78
C ILE A 114 11.29 -5.32 -25.54
N ASP A 115 10.56 -4.23 -25.72
CA ASP A 115 10.19 -3.34 -24.61
C ASP A 115 9.18 -4.00 -23.67
N LEU A 116 8.30 -4.87 -24.18
CA LEU A 116 7.42 -5.69 -23.34
C LEU A 116 8.23 -6.67 -22.46
N LEU A 117 9.26 -7.34 -23.05
CA LEU A 117 10.14 -8.24 -22.30
C LEU A 117 10.96 -7.46 -21.26
N ARG A 118 11.49 -6.29 -21.61
CA ARG A 118 12.23 -5.41 -20.70
C ARG A 118 11.32 -4.91 -19.58
N THR A 119 10.12 -4.49 -19.90
CA THR A 119 9.11 -4.08 -18.90
C THR A 119 8.83 -5.22 -17.93
N GLY A 120 8.61 -6.44 -18.42
CA GLY A 120 8.45 -7.63 -17.58
C GLY A 120 9.64 -7.89 -16.65
N GLN A 121 10.87 -7.68 -17.15
CA GLN A 121 12.08 -7.82 -16.34
C GLN A 121 12.18 -6.73 -15.27
N VAL A 122 11.86 -5.47 -15.59
CA VAL A 122 11.83 -4.36 -14.62
C VAL A 122 10.81 -4.66 -13.53
N ILE A 123 9.57 -5.05 -13.89
CA ILE A 123 8.52 -5.43 -12.93
C ILE A 123 9.00 -6.57 -12.01
N SER A 124 9.66 -7.58 -12.57
CA SER A 124 10.20 -8.71 -11.79
C SER A 124 11.31 -8.27 -10.82
N ASN A 125 12.16 -7.33 -11.23
CA ASN A 125 13.21 -6.78 -10.38
C ASN A 125 12.61 -5.92 -9.27
N GLU A 126 11.68 -5.02 -9.59
CA GLU A 126 10.91 -4.23 -8.63
C GLU A 126 10.27 -5.15 -7.57
N TYR A 127 9.56 -6.19 -8.01
CA TYR A 127 8.93 -7.14 -7.10
C TYR A 127 9.93 -7.80 -6.16
N ARG A 128 11.08 -8.28 -6.67
CA ARG A 128 12.12 -8.92 -5.83
C ARG A 128 12.71 -7.97 -4.79
N GLU A 129 12.99 -6.73 -5.18
CA GLU A 129 13.53 -5.72 -4.25
C GLU A 129 12.52 -5.35 -3.18
N VAL A 130 11.25 -5.17 -3.57
CA VAL A 130 10.16 -4.84 -2.64
C VAL A 130 9.95 -5.95 -1.60
N GLN A 131 10.01 -7.25 -2.01
CA GLN A 131 9.89 -8.33 -1.02
C GLN A 131 10.96 -8.25 0.08
N GLY A 132 12.15 -7.73 -0.23
CA GLY A 132 13.24 -7.60 0.75
C GLY A 132 13.05 -6.49 1.77
N ILE A 133 12.20 -5.51 1.50
CA ILE A 133 12.02 -4.32 2.35
C ILE A 133 10.58 -4.10 2.85
N ALA A 134 9.60 -4.75 2.24
CA ALA A 134 8.17 -4.49 2.48
C ALA A 134 7.76 -4.70 3.94
N ALA A 135 8.38 -5.64 4.65
CA ALA A 135 8.10 -5.90 6.06
C ALA A 135 8.40 -4.69 6.99
N ASP A 136 9.16 -3.71 6.50
CA ASP A 136 9.47 -2.48 7.25
C ASP A 136 8.45 -1.34 7.03
N TYR A 137 7.41 -1.56 6.22
CA TYR A 137 6.40 -0.56 5.90
C TYR A 137 5.01 -1.03 6.32
N ASP A 138 4.16 -0.10 6.73
CA ASP A 138 2.77 -0.38 7.09
C ASP A 138 1.87 -0.51 5.87
N PHE A 139 2.25 0.15 4.79
CA PHE A 139 1.66 -0.06 3.46
C PHE A 139 2.60 0.40 2.34
N ILE A 140 2.28 -0.05 1.13
CA ILE A 140 2.91 0.34 -0.13
C ILE A 140 1.86 1.06 -0.98
N PHE A 141 2.21 2.24 -1.52
CA PHE A 141 1.39 2.99 -2.44
C PHE A 141 2.15 3.18 -3.76
N SER A 142 1.63 2.63 -4.83
CA SER A 142 2.24 2.72 -6.16
C SER A 142 1.44 3.63 -7.09
N ASP A 143 2.13 4.45 -7.87
CA ASP A 143 1.54 5.17 -8.99
C ASP A 143 2.30 4.84 -10.27
N GLY A 144 1.75 3.90 -11.04
CA GLY A 144 2.30 3.46 -12.30
C GLY A 144 3.46 2.46 -12.22
N LYS A 145 3.87 1.97 -11.04
CA LYS A 145 4.92 0.96 -10.87
C LYS A 145 4.31 -0.39 -10.46
N TYR A 146 4.23 -1.33 -11.41
CA TYR A 146 3.47 -2.58 -11.27
C TYR A 146 4.14 -3.65 -10.41
N GLY A 147 5.46 -3.56 -10.14
CA GLY A 147 6.19 -4.49 -9.28
C GLY A 147 6.07 -4.19 -7.79
N PHE A 148 5.52 -3.02 -7.41
CA PHE A 148 5.46 -2.56 -6.02
C PHE A 148 4.27 -3.12 -5.25
N HIS A 149 4.16 -4.44 -5.18
CA HIS A 149 3.20 -5.16 -4.33
C HIS A 149 3.89 -6.23 -3.50
N SER A 150 3.32 -6.58 -2.33
CA SER A 150 3.96 -7.53 -1.41
C SER A 150 2.92 -8.31 -0.59
N TRP A 151 3.38 -9.49 -0.09
CA TRP A 151 2.67 -10.26 0.93
C TRP A 151 2.87 -9.69 2.35
N TRP A 152 3.98 -8.95 2.55
CA TRP A 152 4.42 -8.45 3.85
C TRP A 152 3.76 -7.14 4.27
N ALA A 153 3.25 -6.37 3.31
CA ALA A 153 2.56 -5.10 3.54
C ALA A 153 1.37 -4.96 2.60
N PRO A 154 0.24 -4.37 3.04
CA PRO A 154 -0.86 -4.01 2.16
C PRO A 154 -0.37 -3.09 1.04
N SER A 155 -0.80 -3.38 -0.18
CA SER A 155 -0.27 -2.74 -1.39
C SER A 155 -1.39 -2.14 -2.21
N PHE A 156 -1.29 -0.84 -2.48
CA PHE A 156 -2.27 -0.05 -3.20
C PHE A 156 -1.68 0.48 -4.50
N ILE A 157 -2.47 0.55 -5.56
CA ILE A 157 -2.04 1.16 -6.82
C ILE A 157 -3.02 2.25 -7.25
N LEU A 158 -2.48 3.36 -7.72
CA LEU A 158 -3.21 4.47 -8.34
C LEU A 158 -3.07 4.38 -9.85
N ALA A 159 -4.18 4.26 -10.57
CA ALA A 159 -4.18 4.28 -12.03
C ALA A 159 -5.50 4.80 -12.59
N HIS A 160 -5.42 5.66 -13.61
CA HIS A 160 -6.57 6.13 -14.38
C HIS A 160 -6.69 5.44 -15.74
N GLN A 161 -5.59 4.94 -16.27
CA GLN A 161 -5.55 4.27 -17.56
C GLN A 161 -5.65 2.75 -17.37
N ILE A 162 -6.87 2.26 -17.28
CA ILE A 162 -7.18 0.83 -17.16
C ILE A 162 -7.23 0.19 -18.54
N ALA A 163 -7.91 0.84 -19.47
CA ALA A 163 -7.96 0.45 -20.88
C ALA A 163 -6.95 1.29 -21.68
N PHE A 164 -6.08 0.62 -22.43
CA PHE A 164 -5.21 1.28 -23.38
C PHE A 164 -5.98 1.48 -24.69
N ILE A 165 -5.85 2.67 -25.29
CA ILE A 165 -6.42 2.98 -26.59
C ILE A 165 -5.38 2.65 -27.66
N PRO A 166 -5.46 1.50 -28.31
CA PRO A 166 -4.54 1.12 -29.36
C PRO A 166 -4.81 1.93 -30.63
N PRO A 167 -3.83 2.03 -31.54
CA PRO A 167 -4.04 2.57 -32.88
C PRO A 167 -5.23 1.87 -33.57
N LYS A 168 -5.92 2.57 -34.47
CA LYS A 168 -7.15 2.09 -35.14
C LYS A 168 -7.04 0.69 -35.74
N TRP A 169 -5.86 0.32 -36.26
CA TRP A 169 -5.57 -0.98 -36.87
C TRP A 169 -5.34 -2.14 -35.88
N LEU A 170 -5.17 -1.84 -34.57
CA LEU A 170 -4.99 -2.80 -33.47
C LEU A 170 -6.18 -2.85 -32.51
N ARG A 171 -7.32 -2.30 -32.93
CA ARG A 171 -8.50 -2.14 -32.06
C ARG A 171 -8.97 -3.46 -31.42
N GLU A 172 -8.80 -4.57 -32.11
CA GLU A 172 -9.10 -5.92 -31.60
C GLU A 172 -8.14 -6.38 -30.49
N ALA A 173 -6.90 -5.85 -30.49
CA ALA A 173 -5.93 -6.16 -29.45
C ALA A 173 -6.18 -5.39 -28.13
N SER A 174 -7.08 -4.40 -28.12
CA SER A 174 -7.42 -3.63 -26.91
C SER A 174 -7.91 -4.53 -25.78
N TYR A 175 -8.70 -5.55 -26.11
CA TYR A 175 -9.19 -6.52 -25.14
C TYR A 175 -8.06 -7.33 -24.49
N LEU A 176 -7.03 -7.70 -25.23
CA LEU A 176 -5.88 -8.45 -24.70
C LEU A 176 -5.04 -7.56 -23.77
N THR A 177 -4.72 -6.35 -24.20
CA THR A 177 -3.93 -5.40 -23.39
C THR A 177 -4.64 -5.01 -22.10
N GLU A 178 -5.96 -4.82 -22.17
CA GLU A 178 -6.80 -4.57 -21.02
C GLU A 178 -6.78 -5.72 -20.00
N ASN A 179 -6.92 -6.97 -20.48
CA ASN A 179 -6.87 -8.15 -19.61
C ASN A 179 -5.52 -8.34 -18.95
N ILE A 180 -4.41 -8.08 -19.67
CA ILE A 180 -3.06 -8.12 -19.11
C ILE A 180 -2.91 -7.05 -18.03
N ASN A 181 -3.38 -5.83 -18.29
CA ASN A 181 -3.32 -4.74 -17.32
C ASN A 181 -4.13 -5.06 -16.05
N ILE A 182 -5.37 -5.52 -16.20
CA ILE A 182 -6.21 -5.94 -15.07
C ILE A 182 -5.54 -7.07 -14.27
N ALA A 183 -4.91 -8.05 -14.92
CA ALA A 183 -4.18 -9.12 -14.23
C ALA A 183 -2.97 -8.60 -13.45
N ALA A 184 -2.32 -7.53 -13.91
CA ALA A 184 -1.24 -6.88 -13.19
C ALA A 184 -1.78 -6.05 -12.01
N LEU A 185 -2.84 -5.28 -12.23
CA LEU A 185 -3.49 -4.46 -11.20
C LEU A 185 -4.12 -5.32 -10.08
N SER A 186 -4.66 -6.50 -10.40
CA SER A 186 -5.27 -7.41 -9.42
C SER A 186 -4.27 -8.09 -8.46
N LYS A 187 -2.96 -7.85 -8.63
CA LYS A 187 -1.94 -8.26 -7.66
C LYS A 187 -1.87 -7.35 -6.44
N PHE A 188 -2.41 -6.15 -6.54
CA PHE A 188 -2.53 -5.21 -5.43
C PHE A 188 -3.80 -5.50 -4.62
N ASP A 189 -3.78 -5.13 -3.35
CA ASP A 189 -4.95 -5.30 -2.47
C ASP A 189 -6.11 -4.42 -2.91
N LEU A 190 -5.81 -3.21 -3.43
CA LEU A 190 -6.82 -2.31 -3.98
C LEU A 190 -6.23 -1.38 -5.05
N LEU A 191 -7.01 -1.16 -6.10
CA LEU A 191 -6.77 -0.13 -7.12
C LEU A 191 -7.57 1.13 -6.77
N PHE A 192 -6.90 2.25 -6.62
CA PHE A 192 -7.52 3.58 -6.59
C PHE A 192 -7.62 4.15 -7.99
N ILE A 193 -8.80 4.58 -8.38
CA ILE A 193 -9.06 5.21 -9.68
C ILE A 193 -9.33 6.69 -9.44
N PRO A 194 -8.43 7.60 -9.86
CA PRO A 194 -8.61 9.04 -9.67
C PRO A 194 -9.60 9.61 -10.70
N ASP A 195 -10.85 9.21 -10.60
CA ASP A 195 -11.98 9.64 -11.42
C ASP A 195 -13.29 9.48 -10.61
N TYR A 196 -14.39 9.96 -11.12
CA TYR A 196 -15.72 9.79 -10.54
C TYR A 196 -16.46 8.65 -11.20
N PHE A 197 -17.19 7.88 -10.41
CA PHE A 197 -18.03 6.82 -10.94
C PHE A 197 -19.36 7.40 -11.49
N GLY A 198 -19.68 7.06 -12.73
CA GLY A 198 -20.94 7.40 -13.37
C GLY A 198 -20.78 7.94 -14.80
N PRO A 199 -21.75 7.72 -15.67
CA PRO A 199 -21.63 8.04 -17.10
C PRO A 199 -21.59 9.55 -17.39
N SER A 200 -22.14 10.38 -16.53
CA SER A 200 -22.16 11.85 -16.66
C SER A 200 -21.18 12.60 -15.77
N LEU A 201 -20.44 11.89 -14.94
CA LEU A 201 -19.52 12.48 -13.96
C LEU A 201 -18.05 12.15 -14.22
N ASN A 202 -17.77 11.16 -15.08
CA ASN A 202 -16.39 10.75 -15.31
C ASN A 202 -15.62 11.73 -16.23
N LEU A 203 -14.32 11.84 -15.98
CA LEU A 203 -13.42 12.70 -16.72
C LEU A 203 -12.54 11.93 -17.70
N ALA A 204 -12.28 10.65 -17.42
CA ALA A 204 -11.38 9.82 -18.22
C ALA A 204 -12.12 8.93 -19.24
N GLY A 205 -13.45 8.95 -19.25
CA GLY A 205 -14.24 8.13 -20.16
C GLY A 205 -13.86 6.65 -20.09
N ASN A 206 -13.73 5.99 -21.24
CA ASN A 206 -13.40 4.56 -21.32
C ASN A 206 -11.99 4.22 -20.80
N LEU A 207 -11.10 5.19 -20.61
CA LEU A 207 -9.78 4.92 -20.04
C LEU A 207 -9.86 4.35 -18.63
N ALA A 208 -10.75 4.92 -17.78
CA ALA A 208 -10.92 4.53 -16.39
C ALA A 208 -12.16 3.65 -16.13
N HIS A 209 -13.07 3.49 -17.11
CA HIS A 209 -14.35 2.81 -16.94
C HIS A 209 -14.43 1.54 -17.80
N SER A 210 -13.65 0.54 -17.43
CA SER A 210 -13.61 -0.76 -18.09
C SER A 210 -14.57 -1.76 -17.45
N ARG A 211 -15.22 -2.59 -18.31
CA ARG A 211 -16.03 -3.71 -17.82
C ARG A 211 -15.19 -4.78 -17.11
N ALA A 212 -13.91 -4.89 -17.43
CA ALA A 212 -13.02 -5.89 -16.84
C ALA A 212 -12.65 -5.57 -15.37
N LEU A 213 -12.95 -4.37 -14.87
CA LEU A 213 -12.70 -3.94 -13.49
C LEU A 213 -13.40 -4.81 -12.43
N HIS A 214 -14.48 -5.53 -12.78
CA HIS A 214 -15.12 -6.46 -11.85
C HIS A 214 -14.18 -7.57 -11.32
N ARG A 215 -13.02 -7.78 -11.96
CA ARG A 215 -12.00 -8.76 -11.57
C ARG A 215 -10.88 -8.18 -10.69
N CYS A 216 -10.90 -6.90 -10.44
CA CYS A 216 -9.90 -6.21 -9.64
C CYS A 216 -10.59 -5.42 -8.55
N PRO A 217 -10.25 -5.61 -7.26
CA PRO A 217 -10.74 -4.74 -6.19
C PRO A 217 -10.35 -3.29 -6.50
N HIS A 218 -11.34 -2.41 -6.58
CA HIS A 218 -11.09 -1.02 -6.95
C HIS A 218 -12.04 -0.05 -6.25
N ARG A 219 -11.62 1.21 -6.18
CA ARG A 219 -12.43 2.31 -5.63
C ARG A 219 -12.17 3.59 -6.42
N TYR A 220 -13.23 4.23 -6.90
CA TYR A 220 -13.18 5.57 -7.48
C TYR A 220 -13.04 6.59 -6.35
N ILE A 221 -12.05 7.48 -6.47
CA ILE A 221 -11.70 8.43 -5.41
C ILE A 221 -12.00 9.89 -5.75
N GLY A 222 -12.32 10.19 -7.02
CA GLY A 222 -12.39 11.56 -7.53
C GLY A 222 -11.01 12.09 -7.95
N ILE A 223 -10.88 13.39 -8.09
CA ILE A 223 -9.65 14.03 -8.59
C ILE A 223 -8.56 14.14 -7.53
N LEU A 224 -7.31 14.24 -7.99
CA LEU A 224 -6.13 14.52 -7.18
C LEU A 224 -5.32 15.64 -7.84
N SER A 225 -5.40 16.84 -7.28
CA SER A 225 -4.59 17.99 -7.66
C SER A 225 -3.51 18.25 -6.62
N SER A 226 -2.30 18.61 -7.08
CA SER A 226 -1.24 19.09 -6.20
C SER A 226 -1.34 20.59 -5.92
N TYR A 227 -2.17 21.29 -6.65
CA TYR A 227 -2.36 22.72 -6.49
C TYR A 227 -3.35 23.01 -5.36
N ARG A 228 -3.05 24.05 -4.58
CA ARG A 228 -3.95 24.57 -3.56
C ARG A 228 -4.73 25.74 -4.14
N HIS A 229 -5.96 25.87 -3.72
CA HIS A 229 -6.73 27.08 -4.00
C HIS A 229 -6.14 28.25 -3.21
N LEU A 230 -5.76 29.33 -3.93
CA LEU A 230 -5.28 30.57 -3.35
C LEU A 230 -6.27 31.67 -3.67
N GLU A 231 -6.62 32.47 -2.67
CA GLU A 231 -7.47 33.65 -2.87
C GLU A 231 -6.67 34.79 -3.51
N LEU A 232 -6.43 34.68 -4.82
CA LEU A 232 -5.69 35.66 -5.62
C LEU A 232 -6.62 36.28 -6.65
N GLU A 233 -6.34 37.54 -7.00
CA GLU A 233 -7.03 38.23 -8.09
C GLU A 233 -6.71 37.52 -9.42
N GLN A 234 -7.73 37.32 -10.26
CA GLN A 234 -7.58 36.71 -11.58
C GLN A 234 -7.21 37.81 -12.60
N ASP A 235 -5.96 38.24 -12.57
CA ASP A 235 -5.40 39.29 -13.42
C ASP A 235 -4.71 38.77 -14.70
N ILE A 236 -4.63 37.45 -14.89
CA ILE A 236 -4.08 36.80 -16.09
C ILE A 236 -5.25 36.29 -16.94
N ASP A 237 -5.46 36.89 -18.10
CA ASP A 237 -6.55 36.47 -19.01
C ASP A 237 -6.24 35.10 -19.62
N TYR A 238 -5.01 34.85 -20.05
CA TYR A 238 -4.61 33.62 -20.74
C TYR A 238 -3.28 33.08 -20.22
N LEU A 239 -3.30 31.88 -19.64
CA LEU A 239 -2.12 31.15 -19.20
C LEU A 239 -1.84 29.98 -20.14
N PHE A 240 -0.70 30.02 -20.81
CA PHE A 240 -0.23 28.95 -21.69
C PHE A 240 0.74 28.04 -20.95
N VAL A 241 0.34 26.81 -20.69
CA VAL A 241 1.16 25.77 -20.06
C VAL A 241 1.49 24.70 -21.09
N ILE A 242 2.54 24.95 -21.88
CA ILE A 242 2.94 24.09 -23.01
C ILE A 242 4.13 23.23 -22.59
N SER A 243 3.93 22.41 -21.58
CA SER A 243 4.91 21.40 -21.16
C SER A 243 4.75 20.12 -21.98
N GLY A 244 5.82 19.36 -22.21
CA GLY A 244 5.78 18.07 -22.88
C GLY A 244 7.15 17.59 -23.33
N TYR A 245 7.34 16.28 -23.38
CA TYR A 245 8.60 15.57 -23.55
C TYR A 245 9.22 15.66 -24.96
N LEU A 246 8.43 15.95 -26.00
CA LEU A 246 8.89 15.92 -27.39
C LEU A 246 9.30 17.33 -27.88
N LEU A 247 10.57 17.64 -27.72
CA LEU A 247 11.17 18.94 -28.09
C LEU A 247 11.18 19.20 -29.61
N GLU A 248 11.25 18.17 -30.43
CA GLU A 248 11.52 18.31 -31.89
C GLU A 248 10.36 18.97 -32.68
N HIS A 249 9.13 18.89 -32.24
CA HIS A 249 7.95 19.48 -32.91
C HIS A 249 7.38 20.72 -32.18
N LYS A 250 8.04 21.19 -31.13
CA LYS A 250 7.53 22.21 -30.21
C LYS A 250 7.81 23.63 -30.71
N GLY A 251 8.96 23.84 -31.31
CA GLY A 251 9.46 25.20 -31.62
C GLY A 251 8.58 25.99 -32.58
N SER A 252 8.10 25.40 -33.68
CA SER A 252 7.22 26.09 -34.62
C SER A 252 5.84 26.35 -34.01
N PHE A 253 5.28 25.36 -33.35
CA PHE A 253 3.96 25.48 -32.71
C PHE A 253 3.92 26.53 -31.59
N VAL A 254 4.95 26.62 -30.75
CA VAL A 254 5.02 27.62 -29.69
C VAL A 254 5.18 29.01 -30.32
N ARG A 255 5.97 29.16 -31.40
CA ARG A 255 6.09 30.41 -32.12
C ARG A 255 4.76 30.87 -32.71
N ASP A 256 4.04 29.97 -33.37
CA ASP A 256 2.73 30.27 -33.93
C ASP A 256 1.73 30.73 -32.87
N LEU A 257 1.75 30.08 -31.67
CA LEU A 257 0.93 30.52 -30.55
C LEU A 257 1.33 31.88 -30.00
N LEU A 258 2.62 32.18 -29.89
CA LEU A 258 3.13 33.48 -29.43
C LEU A 258 2.76 34.60 -30.38
N GLU A 259 2.85 34.36 -31.71
CA GLU A 259 2.46 35.33 -32.76
C GLU A 259 0.95 35.62 -32.67
N GLN A 260 0.13 34.60 -32.58
CA GLN A 260 -1.31 34.77 -32.45
C GLN A 260 -1.69 35.45 -31.13
N ALA A 261 -1.07 35.04 -30.01
CA ALA A 261 -1.33 35.61 -28.69
C ALA A 261 -0.95 37.10 -28.63
N GLY A 262 0.06 37.51 -29.38
CA GLY A 262 0.46 38.95 -29.50
C GLY A 262 -0.64 39.87 -30.04
N ASN A 263 -1.64 39.31 -30.72
CA ASN A 263 -2.80 40.05 -31.25
C ASN A 263 -4.03 40.01 -30.35
N LEU A 264 -3.99 39.26 -29.24
CA LEU A 264 -5.10 39.15 -28.32
C LEU A 264 -5.07 40.27 -27.27
N PRO A 265 -6.24 40.77 -26.83
CA PRO A 265 -6.30 41.68 -25.69
C PRO A 265 -6.00 40.97 -24.38
N GLY A 266 -5.69 41.74 -23.33
CA GLY A 266 -5.49 41.25 -21.98
C GLY A 266 -4.10 40.69 -21.69
N LYS A 267 -3.84 40.25 -20.46
CA LYS A 267 -2.57 39.76 -19.97
C LYS A 267 -2.35 38.28 -20.33
N LYS A 268 -1.24 37.96 -20.96
CA LYS A 268 -0.84 36.61 -21.38
C LYS A 268 0.43 36.18 -20.65
N VAL A 269 0.42 34.93 -20.16
CA VAL A 269 1.59 34.33 -19.52
C VAL A 269 1.87 32.97 -20.17
N PHE A 270 3.13 32.76 -20.59
CA PHE A 270 3.61 31.50 -21.17
C PHE A 270 4.54 30.79 -20.21
N VAL A 271 4.29 29.51 -19.93
CA VAL A 271 5.19 28.58 -19.23
C VAL A 271 5.58 27.48 -20.21
N LEU A 272 6.85 27.51 -20.66
CA LEU A 272 7.32 26.68 -21.77
C LEU A 272 7.73 25.26 -21.34
N GLY A 273 8.08 25.05 -20.07
CA GLY A 273 8.49 23.76 -19.52
C GLY A 273 9.85 23.27 -20.08
N ASN A 274 10.73 24.17 -20.46
CA ASN A 274 12.03 23.86 -20.99
C ASN A 274 13.12 24.62 -20.22
N ALA A 275 13.80 23.94 -19.31
CA ALA A 275 14.89 24.52 -18.51
C ALA A 275 16.15 24.84 -19.33
N ASN A 276 16.34 24.18 -20.49
CA ASN A 276 17.53 24.32 -21.35
C ASN A 276 17.21 25.10 -22.65
N GLY A 277 16.06 25.75 -22.72
CA GLY A 277 15.66 26.54 -23.86
C GLY A 277 16.55 27.79 -24.04
N ASN A 278 16.78 28.18 -25.29
CA ASN A 278 17.44 29.43 -25.59
C ASN A 278 16.49 30.59 -25.25
N GLU A 279 16.59 31.16 -24.05
CA GLU A 279 15.75 32.31 -23.62
C GLU A 279 15.76 33.45 -24.62
N ALA A 280 16.93 33.70 -25.26
CA ALA A 280 17.09 34.72 -26.26
C ALA A 280 16.16 34.58 -27.49
N GLU A 281 15.73 33.34 -27.80
CA GLU A 281 14.79 33.10 -28.91
C GLU A 281 13.40 33.68 -28.61
N PHE A 282 12.98 33.69 -27.36
CA PHE A 282 11.65 34.11 -26.95
C PHE A 282 11.60 35.54 -26.43
N GLU A 283 12.76 36.16 -26.14
CA GLU A 283 12.85 37.53 -25.62
C GLU A 283 12.16 38.56 -26.54
N ARG A 284 12.22 38.36 -27.85
CA ARG A 284 11.57 39.25 -28.86
C ARG A 284 10.04 39.28 -28.75
N TYR A 285 9.41 38.31 -28.06
CA TYR A 285 7.96 38.24 -27.87
C TYR A 285 7.51 38.88 -26.56
N ARG A 286 8.42 39.18 -25.63
CA ARG A 286 8.09 39.83 -24.36
C ARG A 286 7.54 41.23 -24.59
N ARG A 287 6.44 41.55 -23.90
CA ARG A 287 5.76 42.85 -23.89
C ARG A 287 5.18 43.09 -22.52
N ASP A 288 4.68 44.28 -22.23
CA ASP A 288 4.03 44.60 -20.96
C ASP A 288 2.83 43.69 -20.65
N ASP A 289 2.16 43.21 -21.70
CA ASP A 289 0.98 42.33 -21.61
C ASP A 289 1.28 40.84 -21.90
N LEU A 290 2.55 40.47 -22.14
CA LEU A 290 2.97 39.12 -22.47
C LEU A 290 4.28 38.72 -21.75
N GLU A 291 4.11 37.91 -20.69
CA GLU A 291 5.22 37.36 -19.90
C GLU A 291 5.57 35.94 -20.35
N ILE A 292 6.86 35.59 -20.32
CA ILE A 292 7.34 34.25 -20.70
C ILE A 292 8.26 33.71 -19.62
N TYR A 293 7.92 32.54 -19.12
CA TYR A 293 8.71 31.76 -18.16
C TYR A 293 9.22 30.49 -18.83
N PRO A 294 10.53 30.26 -18.93
CA PRO A 294 11.10 29.02 -19.44
C PRO A 294 10.63 27.83 -18.61
N VAL A 295 10.64 27.98 -17.28
CA VAL A 295 10.12 27.00 -16.30
C VAL A 295 9.46 27.77 -15.16
N ALA A 296 8.34 27.26 -14.67
CA ALA A 296 7.75 27.72 -13.42
C ALA A 296 7.89 26.61 -12.35
N GLY A 297 8.58 26.90 -11.27
CA GLY A 297 8.66 26.05 -10.09
C GLY A 297 7.33 25.93 -9.33
N GLY A 298 7.29 25.11 -8.27
CA GLY A 298 6.06 24.73 -7.60
C GLY A 298 5.16 25.91 -7.16
N GLU A 299 5.72 26.89 -6.43
CA GLU A 299 4.94 28.03 -5.94
C GLU A 299 4.51 28.97 -7.06
N LEU A 300 5.42 29.35 -7.95
CA LEU A 300 5.12 30.23 -9.09
C LEU A 300 4.06 29.58 -10.01
N ARG A 301 4.21 28.30 -10.30
CA ARG A 301 3.23 27.58 -11.13
C ARG A 301 1.84 27.56 -10.49
N GLN A 302 1.77 27.32 -9.18
CA GLN A 302 0.52 27.35 -8.42
C GLN A 302 -0.10 28.76 -8.42
N GLU A 303 0.71 29.81 -8.23
CA GLU A 303 0.26 31.20 -8.29
C GLU A 303 -0.32 31.55 -9.67
N LEU A 304 0.44 31.29 -10.75
CA LEU A 304 0.02 31.59 -12.12
C LEU A 304 -1.30 30.86 -12.46
N PHE A 305 -1.43 29.60 -12.04
CA PHE A 305 -2.63 28.79 -12.29
C PHE A 305 -3.86 29.38 -11.58
N ASN A 306 -3.72 29.84 -10.32
CA ASN A 306 -4.80 30.46 -9.58
C ASN A 306 -5.20 31.82 -10.18
N ARG A 307 -4.24 32.62 -10.64
CA ARG A 307 -4.46 33.95 -11.25
C ARG A 307 -5.06 33.90 -12.66
N ALA A 308 -4.98 32.75 -13.33
CA ALA A 308 -5.45 32.62 -14.71
C ALA A 308 -6.96 32.50 -14.82
N ARG A 309 -7.56 33.15 -15.84
CA ARG A 309 -8.99 32.99 -16.21
C ARG A 309 -9.20 31.82 -17.16
N VAL A 310 -8.41 31.74 -18.23
CA VAL A 310 -8.44 30.65 -19.22
C VAL A 310 -7.06 30.02 -19.33
N ILE A 311 -7.02 28.69 -19.37
CA ILE A 311 -5.77 27.93 -19.43
C ILE A 311 -5.65 27.23 -20.78
N ILE A 312 -4.53 27.42 -21.46
CA ILE A 312 -4.20 26.75 -22.70
C ILE A 312 -3.12 25.71 -22.40
N SER A 313 -3.44 24.42 -22.55
CA SER A 313 -2.54 23.37 -22.09
C SER A 313 -2.59 22.10 -22.94
N ARG A 314 -1.68 21.17 -22.66
CA ARG A 314 -1.79 19.78 -23.11
C ARG A 314 -2.94 19.08 -22.39
N ALA A 315 -3.55 18.10 -23.07
CA ALA A 315 -4.68 17.31 -22.53
C ALA A 315 -4.23 16.14 -21.64
N GLY A 316 -3.23 16.37 -20.77
CA GLY A 316 -2.81 15.35 -19.79
C GLY A 316 -3.85 15.18 -18.68
N TYR A 317 -4.10 13.94 -18.23
CA TYR A 317 -5.14 13.68 -17.23
C TYR A 317 -4.94 14.44 -15.92
N THR A 318 -3.70 14.59 -15.45
CA THR A 318 -3.41 15.39 -14.26
C THR A 318 -3.78 16.85 -14.44
N THR A 319 -3.50 17.42 -15.62
CA THR A 319 -3.92 18.80 -15.94
C THR A 319 -5.45 18.93 -15.93
N VAL A 320 -6.18 17.92 -16.44
CA VAL A 320 -7.65 17.91 -16.38
C VAL A 320 -8.13 17.93 -14.93
N MET A 321 -7.51 17.14 -14.04
CA MET A 321 -7.86 17.18 -12.60
C MET A 321 -7.58 18.55 -11.97
N ASP A 322 -6.45 19.19 -12.32
CA ASP A 322 -6.12 20.54 -11.85
C ASP A 322 -7.14 21.59 -12.34
N LEU A 323 -7.57 21.50 -13.61
CA LEU A 323 -8.61 22.36 -14.16
C LEU A 323 -9.93 22.22 -13.43
N VAL A 324 -10.34 21.00 -13.12
CA VAL A 324 -11.57 20.69 -12.37
C VAL A 324 -11.47 21.17 -10.93
N GLU A 325 -10.33 20.96 -10.25
CA GLU A 325 -10.10 21.41 -8.87
C GLU A 325 -10.34 22.91 -8.73
N HIS A 326 -9.86 23.70 -9.70
CA HIS A 326 -9.92 25.16 -9.69
C HIS A 326 -11.10 25.76 -10.47
N GLY A 327 -11.95 24.93 -11.08
CA GLY A 327 -13.07 25.40 -11.88
C GLY A 327 -12.63 26.27 -13.08
N LYS A 328 -11.53 25.92 -13.75
CA LYS A 328 -10.95 26.73 -14.84
C LYS A 328 -11.52 26.31 -16.20
N ARG A 329 -11.72 27.28 -17.08
CA ARG A 329 -11.97 27.06 -18.49
C ARG A 329 -10.65 26.76 -19.21
N ALA A 330 -10.67 25.93 -20.25
CA ALA A 330 -9.44 25.60 -20.94
C ALA A 330 -9.61 25.32 -22.44
N LEU A 331 -8.52 25.62 -23.17
CA LEU A 331 -8.24 25.12 -24.50
C LEU A 331 -7.25 23.97 -24.40
N LEU A 332 -7.67 22.75 -24.72
CA LEU A 332 -6.84 21.55 -24.69
C LEU A 332 -6.23 21.29 -26.06
N ILE A 333 -4.91 21.23 -26.13
CA ILE A 333 -4.16 20.95 -27.35
C ILE A 333 -3.32 19.69 -27.13
N PRO A 334 -3.81 18.50 -27.48
CA PRO A 334 -3.09 17.26 -27.23
C PRO A 334 -1.74 17.22 -27.96
N THR A 335 -0.78 16.53 -27.37
CA THR A 335 0.49 16.22 -28.02
C THR A 335 0.24 15.27 -29.18
N PRO A 336 0.73 15.56 -30.41
CA PRO A 336 0.54 14.68 -31.55
C PRO A 336 1.07 13.28 -31.32
N ASN A 337 0.29 12.27 -31.74
CA ASN A 337 0.60 10.84 -31.57
C ASN A 337 0.56 10.32 -30.13
N GLN A 338 0.09 11.11 -29.18
CA GLN A 338 -0.15 10.66 -27.82
C GLN A 338 -1.64 10.29 -27.65
N SER A 339 -1.95 9.00 -27.82
CA SER A 339 -3.32 8.49 -27.93
C SER A 339 -4.20 8.82 -26.73
N GLU A 340 -3.64 8.84 -25.50
CA GLU A 340 -4.35 9.22 -24.28
C GLU A 340 -4.82 10.68 -24.35
N GLN A 341 -3.90 11.60 -24.68
CA GLN A 341 -4.23 13.03 -24.73
C GLN A 341 -5.21 13.35 -25.86
N GLU A 342 -5.04 12.72 -27.04
CA GLU A 342 -5.96 12.89 -28.17
C GLU A 342 -7.37 12.41 -27.80
N TYR A 343 -7.46 11.27 -27.10
CA TYR A 343 -8.74 10.75 -26.62
C TYR A 343 -9.39 11.67 -25.59
N LEU A 344 -8.63 12.09 -24.57
CA LEU A 344 -9.15 12.97 -23.50
C LEU A 344 -9.64 14.31 -24.05
N ALA A 345 -8.87 14.91 -24.97
CA ALA A 345 -9.26 16.16 -25.61
C ALA A 345 -10.57 16.02 -26.40
N ALA A 346 -10.70 14.96 -27.19
CA ALA A 346 -11.92 14.65 -27.93
C ALA A 346 -13.11 14.37 -27.00
N TYR A 347 -12.92 13.49 -26.02
CA TYR A 347 -13.96 13.11 -25.07
C TYR A 347 -14.51 14.29 -24.27
N LEU A 348 -13.62 15.12 -23.68
CA LEU A 348 -14.01 16.28 -22.89
C LEU A 348 -14.57 17.42 -23.76
N GLY A 349 -14.11 17.52 -25.01
CA GLY A 349 -14.66 18.43 -26.00
C GLY A 349 -16.10 18.05 -26.41
N ASP A 350 -16.37 16.77 -26.64
CA ASP A 350 -17.71 16.26 -26.95
C ASP A 350 -18.70 16.49 -25.79
N GLN A 351 -18.21 16.40 -24.55
CA GLN A 351 -18.96 16.74 -23.33
C GLN A 351 -19.15 18.26 -23.12
N ARG A 352 -18.51 19.11 -23.93
CA ARG A 352 -18.50 20.58 -23.83
C ARG A 352 -17.93 21.11 -22.51
N TYR A 353 -17.08 20.38 -21.83
CA TYR A 353 -16.36 20.87 -20.66
C TYR A 353 -15.18 21.75 -21.07
N TYR A 354 -14.48 21.37 -22.15
CA TYR A 354 -13.33 22.11 -22.65
C TYR A 354 -13.38 22.24 -24.16
N VAL A 355 -12.67 23.22 -24.71
CA VAL A 355 -12.43 23.33 -26.16
C VAL A 355 -11.21 22.49 -26.49
N ALA A 356 -11.28 21.69 -27.55
CA ALA A 356 -10.18 20.88 -28.05
C ALA A 356 -9.76 21.33 -29.45
N ARG A 357 -8.44 21.42 -29.70
CA ARG A 357 -7.87 21.67 -31.02
C ARG A 357 -6.63 20.82 -31.22
N LEU A 358 -6.50 20.19 -32.40
CA LEU A 358 -5.29 19.42 -32.72
C LEU A 358 -4.15 20.35 -33.11
N GLN A 359 -2.94 20.05 -32.68
CA GLN A 359 -1.75 20.89 -32.92
C GLN A 359 -1.46 21.09 -34.43
N HIS A 360 -1.77 20.10 -35.26
CA HIS A 360 -1.53 20.17 -36.73
C HIS A 360 -2.66 20.83 -37.51
N ASP A 361 -3.81 21.07 -36.90
CA ASP A 361 -4.90 21.82 -37.52
C ASP A 361 -4.56 23.33 -37.47
N LYS A 362 -4.79 24.00 -38.58
CA LYS A 362 -4.77 25.46 -38.58
C LYS A 362 -6.04 25.95 -37.91
N PHE A 363 -5.91 26.58 -36.77
CA PHE A 363 -7.01 27.21 -36.05
C PHE A 363 -6.65 28.64 -35.64
N GLU A 364 -7.65 29.48 -35.55
CA GLU A 364 -7.49 30.84 -35.02
C GLU A 364 -7.65 30.81 -33.50
N LEU A 365 -6.60 31.22 -32.78
CA LEU A 365 -6.53 31.17 -31.33
C LEU A 365 -7.66 32.00 -30.71
N GLY A 366 -7.93 33.23 -31.27
CA GLY A 366 -8.99 34.09 -30.77
C GLY A 366 -10.37 33.42 -30.75
N GLN A 367 -10.76 32.80 -31.86
CA GLN A 367 -12.03 32.06 -31.98
C GLN A 367 -12.08 30.85 -31.02
N ALA A 368 -10.95 30.16 -30.84
CA ALA A 368 -10.90 29.04 -29.90
C ALA A 368 -11.05 29.48 -28.44
N LEU A 369 -10.51 30.65 -28.09
CA LEU A 369 -10.64 31.24 -26.75
C LEU A 369 -12.05 31.79 -26.49
N GLU A 370 -12.66 32.43 -27.49
CA GLU A 370 -14.09 32.84 -27.43
C GLU A 370 -14.98 31.61 -27.21
N ALA A 371 -14.70 30.48 -27.87
CA ALA A 371 -15.43 29.24 -27.63
C ALA A 371 -15.26 28.70 -26.20
N CYS A 372 -14.13 28.95 -25.54
CA CYS A 372 -13.93 28.56 -24.13
C CYS A 372 -14.92 29.26 -23.21
N GLU A 373 -15.31 30.50 -23.49
CA GLU A 373 -16.31 31.21 -22.68
C GLU A 373 -17.70 30.56 -22.72
N GLN A 374 -17.99 29.82 -23.76
CA GLN A 374 -19.27 29.12 -23.97
C GLN A 374 -19.28 27.68 -23.41
N THR A 375 -18.14 27.17 -22.92
CA THR A 375 -18.07 25.85 -22.30
C THR A 375 -18.79 25.87 -20.95
N ARG A 376 -19.38 24.75 -20.57
CA ARG A 376 -19.88 24.56 -19.21
C ARG A 376 -18.73 24.14 -18.29
N LEU A 377 -18.71 24.64 -17.08
CA LEU A 377 -17.76 24.15 -16.08
C LEU A 377 -18.19 22.77 -15.59
N PHE A 378 -17.21 21.90 -15.41
CA PHE A 378 -17.47 20.64 -14.72
C PHE A 378 -17.64 20.92 -13.22
N GLU A 379 -18.74 20.48 -12.66
CA GLU A 379 -19.03 20.58 -11.23
C GLU A 379 -18.72 19.25 -10.57
N PRO A 380 -17.55 19.12 -9.90
CA PRO A 380 -17.17 17.85 -9.30
C PRO A 380 -18.04 17.58 -8.05
N PRO A 381 -18.47 16.32 -7.82
CA PRO A 381 -19.19 15.94 -6.59
C PRO A 381 -18.39 16.22 -5.32
N TRP A 382 -17.08 16.15 -5.41
CA TRP A 382 -16.10 16.48 -4.37
C TRP A 382 -14.75 16.82 -5.00
N LYS A 383 -13.87 17.44 -4.24
CA LYS A 383 -12.52 17.86 -4.66
C LYS A 383 -11.42 17.02 -4.02
N THR A 384 -10.18 17.41 -4.21
CA THR A 384 -8.98 16.68 -3.77
C THR A 384 -8.99 16.38 -2.26
N GLU A 385 -9.46 17.29 -1.42
CA GLU A 385 -9.50 17.06 0.04
C GLU A 385 -10.32 15.81 0.40
N GLU A 386 -11.53 15.70 -0.16
CA GLU A 386 -12.38 14.53 0.05
C GLU A 386 -11.78 13.27 -0.60
N SER A 387 -11.11 13.41 -1.77
CA SER A 387 -10.40 12.30 -2.41
C SER A 387 -9.28 11.76 -1.52
N LEU A 388 -8.50 12.63 -0.89
CA LEU A 388 -7.47 12.28 0.09
C LEU A 388 -8.09 11.63 1.34
N HIS A 389 -9.21 12.15 1.81
CA HIS A 389 -9.95 11.55 2.93
C HIS A 389 -10.39 10.11 2.59
N ARG A 390 -10.95 9.89 1.40
CA ARG A 390 -11.35 8.55 0.93
C ARG A 390 -10.18 7.58 0.82
N ILE A 391 -9.03 8.02 0.32
CA ILE A 391 -7.80 7.22 0.29
C ILE A 391 -7.39 6.84 1.72
N THR A 392 -7.29 7.82 2.61
CA THR A 392 -6.77 7.61 3.97
C THR A 392 -7.68 6.76 4.83
N VAL A 393 -9.00 6.93 4.72
CA VAL A 393 -9.97 6.06 5.39
C VAL A 393 -9.86 4.64 4.88
N THR A 394 -9.83 4.46 3.55
CA THR A 394 -9.73 3.13 2.95
C THR A 394 -8.45 2.40 3.34
N ILE A 395 -7.29 3.08 3.26
CA ILE A 395 -6.01 2.51 3.69
C ILE A 395 -6.06 2.22 5.20
N GLY A 396 -6.60 3.14 6.01
CA GLY A 396 -6.75 2.94 7.45
C GLY A 396 -7.60 1.73 7.83
N GLU A 397 -8.70 1.47 7.10
CA GLU A 397 -9.52 0.28 7.27
C GLU A 397 -8.73 -1.01 6.95
N MET A 398 -7.98 -1.00 5.84
CA MET A 398 -7.22 -2.16 5.35
C MET A 398 -5.88 -2.36 6.10
N THR A 399 -5.42 -1.38 6.86
CA THR A 399 -4.23 -1.43 7.71
C THR A 399 -4.57 -1.33 9.19
N ARG A 400 -5.82 -1.58 9.57
CA ARG A 400 -6.26 -1.57 10.97
C ARG A 400 -5.34 -2.43 11.81
N GLN A 401 -4.98 -1.94 13.00
CA GLN A 401 -4.12 -2.66 13.92
C GLN A 401 -4.98 -3.36 14.97
N HIS A 402 -4.99 -4.69 14.91
CA HIS A 402 -5.65 -5.54 15.89
C HIS A 402 -4.90 -5.50 17.22
N PHE A 403 -5.62 -5.56 18.33
CA PHE A 403 -4.99 -5.78 19.63
C PHE A 403 -4.59 -7.25 19.79
N MET A 404 -3.28 -7.52 19.93
CA MET A 404 -2.72 -8.86 20.05
C MET A 404 -2.12 -9.10 21.44
N SER A 405 -2.51 -10.17 22.09
CA SER A 405 -1.94 -10.59 23.37
C SER A 405 -1.06 -11.81 23.17
N ILE A 406 0.16 -11.79 23.70
CA ILE A 406 1.09 -12.92 23.63
C ILE A 406 1.15 -13.56 25.01
N VAL A 407 0.75 -14.83 25.12
CA VAL A 407 0.83 -15.63 26.33
C VAL A 407 2.03 -16.53 26.26
N VAL A 408 2.95 -16.40 27.24
CA VAL A 408 4.19 -17.20 27.33
C VAL A 408 4.16 -18.02 28.62
N PRO A 409 3.83 -19.32 28.58
CA PRO A 409 4.01 -20.20 29.72
C PRO A 409 5.51 -20.52 29.89
N ALA A 410 6.07 -20.27 31.07
CA ALA A 410 7.48 -20.52 31.34
C ALA A 410 7.64 -21.42 32.57
N TYR A 411 8.52 -22.42 32.47
CA TYR A 411 8.89 -23.31 33.56
C TYR A 411 10.32 -23.79 33.37
N ASN A 412 11.28 -23.33 34.18
CA ASN A 412 12.72 -23.64 34.12
C ASN A 412 13.34 -23.38 32.72
N GLU A 413 13.24 -22.17 32.25
CA GLU A 413 13.73 -21.73 30.92
C GLU A 413 14.82 -20.62 31.06
N GLU A 414 15.64 -20.69 32.14
CA GLU A 414 16.67 -19.65 32.41
C GLU A 414 17.61 -19.43 31.22
N ALA A 415 17.84 -20.46 30.37
CA ALA A 415 18.72 -20.36 29.20
C ALA A 415 18.12 -19.58 28.04
N GLU A 416 16.79 -19.52 27.90
CA GLU A 416 16.11 -18.96 26.70
C GLU A 416 15.21 -17.75 27.01
N ILE A 417 14.68 -17.66 28.24
CA ILE A 417 13.63 -16.68 28.56
C ILE A 417 14.07 -15.23 28.32
N GLU A 418 15.34 -14.90 28.55
CA GLU A 418 15.86 -13.55 28.33
C GLU A 418 15.76 -13.16 26.86
N LYS A 419 16.24 -14.03 25.97
CA LYS A 419 16.22 -13.83 24.52
C LYS A 419 14.78 -13.75 23.99
N THR A 420 13.91 -14.64 24.47
CA THR A 420 12.48 -14.65 24.08
C THR A 420 11.81 -13.34 24.47
N LEU A 421 11.91 -12.88 25.70
CA LEU A 421 11.31 -11.64 26.13
C LEU A 421 11.86 -10.42 25.40
N GLN A 422 13.17 -10.36 25.14
CA GLN A 422 13.78 -9.29 24.34
C GLN A 422 13.20 -9.25 22.92
N CYS A 423 13.02 -10.38 22.25
CA CYS A 423 12.40 -10.46 20.93
C CYS A 423 10.93 -10.00 20.95
N LEU A 424 10.18 -10.40 21.97
CA LEU A 424 8.76 -10.00 22.13
C LEU A 424 8.61 -8.51 22.41
N LEU A 425 9.49 -7.91 23.20
CA LEU A 425 9.49 -6.48 23.51
C LEU A 425 9.97 -5.62 22.34
N ALA A 426 10.76 -6.19 21.41
CA ALA A 426 11.30 -5.50 20.24
C ALA A 426 10.38 -5.54 19.02
N GLN A 427 9.13 -6.00 19.16
CA GLN A 427 8.18 -6.08 18.03
C GLN A 427 7.94 -4.70 17.40
N ARG A 428 8.01 -4.64 16.05
CA ARG A 428 7.61 -3.49 15.26
C ARG A 428 6.08 -3.47 15.15
N TYR A 429 5.44 -3.06 16.22
CA TYR A 429 3.99 -2.92 16.33
C TYR A 429 3.65 -1.82 17.33
N PRO A 430 2.52 -1.09 17.20
CA PRO A 430 2.16 -0.05 18.16
C PRO A 430 2.08 -0.60 19.58
N ALA A 431 2.75 0.08 20.50
CA ALA A 431 2.92 -0.41 21.87
C ALA A 431 1.61 -0.46 22.67
N ASP A 432 0.61 0.32 22.25
CA ASP A 432 -0.75 0.34 22.79
C ASP A 432 -1.67 -0.72 22.13
N ARG A 433 -1.14 -1.54 21.22
CA ARG A 433 -1.89 -2.56 20.48
C ARG A 433 -1.40 -3.99 20.71
N TYR A 434 -0.49 -4.20 21.65
CA TYR A 434 -0.12 -5.53 22.09
C TYR A 434 0.35 -5.56 23.53
N GLU A 435 0.22 -6.72 24.14
CA GLU A 435 0.73 -7.04 25.47
C GLU A 435 1.42 -8.41 25.48
N ILE A 436 2.25 -8.63 26.51
CA ILE A 436 2.91 -9.90 26.79
C ILE A 436 2.51 -10.31 28.19
N VAL A 437 1.93 -11.49 28.34
CA VAL A 437 1.58 -12.11 29.61
C VAL A 437 2.47 -13.33 29.79
N LEU A 438 3.54 -13.15 30.57
CA LEU A 438 4.40 -14.24 31.00
C LEU A 438 3.77 -14.93 32.19
N VAL A 439 3.47 -16.22 32.07
CA VAL A 439 2.97 -17.04 33.19
C VAL A 439 4.12 -17.92 33.66
N GLU A 440 4.71 -17.53 34.80
CA GLU A 440 5.76 -18.27 35.45
C GLU A 440 5.16 -19.40 36.28
N ASN A 441 5.49 -20.65 35.97
CA ASN A 441 4.81 -21.85 36.44
C ASN A 441 5.62 -22.59 37.53
N GLY A 442 6.14 -21.88 38.53
CA GLY A 442 6.83 -22.44 39.68
C GLY A 442 8.24 -22.95 39.34
N SER A 443 9.02 -22.21 38.57
CA SER A 443 10.41 -22.55 38.22
C SER A 443 11.29 -22.66 39.46
N THR A 444 12.27 -23.58 39.38
CA THR A 444 13.28 -23.80 40.40
C THR A 444 14.66 -23.23 40.03
N ASP A 445 14.79 -22.70 38.83
CA ASP A 445 15.96 -22.05 38.26
C ASP A 445 15.79 -20.50 38.25
N ALA A 446 16.67 -19.77 37.57
CA ALA A 446 16.66 -18.32 37.52
C ALA A 446 15.61 -17.70 36.59
N THR A 447 14.67 -18.47 36.01
CA THR A 447 13.67 -17.99 35.03
C THR A 447 12.88 -16.78 35.53
N LEU A 448 12.33 -16.83 36.74
CA LEU A 448 11.55 -15.73 37.33
C LEU A 448 12.41 -14.48 37.59
N GLU A 449 13.63 -14.66 38.12
CA GLU A 449 14.54 -13.56 38.43
C GLU A 449 14.93 -12.81 37.15
N ILE A 450 15.22 -13.56 36.07
CA ILE A 450 15.52 -12.99 34.74
C ILE A 450 14.34 -12.19 34.23
N ALA A 451 13.15 -12.74 34.28
CA ALA A 451 11.92 -12.08 33.79
C ALA A 451 11.66 -10.76 34.57
N LYS A 452 11.75 -10.79 35.89
CA LYS A 452 11.59 -9.59 36.75
C LYS A 452 12.65 -8.53 36.47
N ARG A 453 13.90 -8.93 36.25
CA ARG A 453 15.00 -8.01 35.87
C ARG A 453 14.68 -7.32 34.56
N ILE A 454 14.22 -8.05 33.50
CA ILE A 454 13.88 -7.47 32.21
C ILE A 454 12.71 -6.50 32.36
N ALA A 455 11.65 -6.86 33.08
CA ALA A 455 10.51 -5.98 33.31
C ALA A 455 10.92 -4.66 33.98
N GLN A 456 11.81 -4.73 35.00
CA GLN A 456 12.35 -3.53 35.68
C GLN A 456 13.25 -2.68 34.76
N GLN A 457 14.15 -3.31 33.98
CA GLN A 457 15.09 -2.60 33.12
C GLN A 457 14.40 -1.88 31.97
N THR A 458 13.35 -2.48 31.45
CA THR A 458 12.62 -1.90 30.29
C THR A 458 11.54 -0.92 30.72
N GLY A 459 11.16 -0.88 32.03
CA GLY A 459 10.04 -0.07 32.50
C GLY A 459 8.76 -0.32 31.70
N ASN A 460 8.59 -1.53 31.18
CA ASN A 460 7.67 -1.80 30.11
C ASN A 460 6.30 -2.27 30.63
N GLU A 461 5.31 -1.39 30.52
CA GLU A 461 3.94 -1.66 30.90
C GLU A 461 3.29 -2.80 30.07
N ARG A 462 3.90 -3.19 28.95
CA ARG A 462 3.39 -4.28 28.07
C ARG A 462 3.73 -5.66 28.57
N LEU A 463 4.71 -5.84 29.48
CA LEU A 463 5.10 -7.13 30.05
C LEU A 463 4.47 -7.29 31.43
N ARG A 464 3.51 -8.19 31.51
CA ARG A 464 2.88 -8.62 32.77
C ARG A 464 3.43 -9.98 33.15
N ILE A 465 3.90 -10.13 34.38
CA ILE A 465 4.36 -11.40 34.94
C ILE A 465 3.29 -11.91 35.92
N VAL A 466 2.81 -13.14 35.69
CA VAL A 466 1.85 -13.84 36.55
C VAL A 466 2.53 -15.06 37.13
N GLU A 467 2.67 -15.11 38.44
CA GLU A 467 3.33 -16.22 39.16
C GLU A 467 2.28 -17.24 39.61
N ILE A 468 2.49 -18.52 39.29
CA ILE A 468 1.68 -19.65 39.79
C ILE A 468 2.61 -20.72 40.34
N HIS A 469 2.17 -21.44 41.35
CA HIS A 469 3.02 -22.38 42.08
C HIS A 469 2.71 -23.86 41.79
N GLU A 470 1.58 -24.13 41.20
CA GLU A 470 1.13 -25.48 40.84
C GLU A 470 0.40 -25.47 39.49
N GLY A 471 0.63 -26.46 38.67
CA GLY A 471 -0.10 -26.66 37.44
C GLY A 471 0.82 -27.11 36.27
N GLY A 472 0.19 -27.52 35.18
CA GLY A 472 0.87 -27.86 33.93
C GLY A 472 0.81 -26.71 32.92
N VAL A 473 1.35 -26.93 31.72
CA VAL A 473 1.36 -25.95 30.62
C VAL A 473 -0.06 -25.49 30.25
N SER A 474 -1.08 -26.40 30.29
CA SER A 474 -2.47 -26.06 30.03
C SER A 474 -3.02 -25.08 31.07
N HIS A 475 -2.71 -25.27 32.36
CA HIS A 475 -3.12 -24.36 33.41
C HIS A 475 -2.43 -22.98 33.23
N ALA A 476 -1.15 -22.96 32.95
CA ALA A 476 -0.43 -21.72 32.71
C ALA A 476 -1.01 -20.93 31.49
N LYS A 477 -1.34 -21.61 30.37
CA LYS A 477 -2.01 -21.00 29.22
C LYS A 477 -3.39 -20.45 29.60
N ASN A 478 -4.17 -21.14 30.43
CA ASN A 478 -5.46 -20.68 30.91
C ASN A 478 -5.36 -19.48 31.84
N VAL A 479 -4.43 -19.48 32.77
CA VAL A 479 -4.13 -18.31 33.62
C VAL A 479 -3.72 -17.12 32.79
N GLY A 480 -2.94 -17.35 31.74
CA GLY A 480 -2.61 -16.31 30.75
C GLY A 480 -3.87 -15.72 30.12
N LEU A 481 -4.83 -16.55 29.67
CA LEU A 481 -6.11 -16.10 29.11
C LEU A 481 -6.94 -15.25 30.07
N ASP A 482 -6.93 -15.59 31.35
CA ASP A 482 -7.68 -14.87 32.40
C ASP A 482 -7.06 -13.48 32.68
N ASN A 483 -5.77 -13.29 32.36
CA ASN A 483 -5.02 -12.07 32.59
C ASN A 483 -4.84 -11.18 31.34
N LEU A 484 -5.53 -11.47 30.22
CA LEU A 484 -5.47 -10.65 29.03
C LEU A 484 -6.26 -9.35 29.18
N ALA A 485 -5.77 -8.29 28.54
CA ALA A 485 -6.47 -7.03 28.42
C ALA A 485 -7.88 -7.23 27.84
N PRO A 486 -8.88 -6.43 28.27
CA PRO A 486 -10.22 -6.49 27.73
C PRO A 486 -10.30 -6.27 26.21
N GLU A 487 -9.39 -5.46 25.68
CA GLU A 487 -9.29 -5.08 24.28
C GLU A 487 -8.67 -6.17 23.38
N SER A 488 -8.16 -7.26 23.97
CA SER A 488 -7.51 -8.36 23.24
C SER A 488 -8.45 -8.96 22.20
N GLU A 489 -8.09 -8.85 20.92
CA GLU A 489 -8.82 -9.42 19.80
C GLU A 489 -8.28 -10.79 19.41
N TRP A 490 -6.96 -10.94 19.45
CA TRP A 490 -6.25 -12.17 19.11
C TRP A 490 -5.23 -12.51 20.17
N VAL A 491 -5.17 -13.79 20.55
CA VAL A 491 -4.15 -14.30 21.46
C VAL A 491 -3.18 -15.21 20.71
N VAL A 492 -1.90 -15.01 20.98
CA VAL A 492 -0.78 -15.82 20.49
C VAL A 492 -0.22 -16.60 21.67
N PHE A 493 -0.32 -17.91 21.67
CA PHE A 493 0.39 -18.77 22.63
C PHE A 493 1.75 -19.08 22.05
N CYS A 494 2.81 -18.69 22.74
CA CYS A 494 4.20 -18.80 22.32
C CYS A 494 5.01 -19.50 23.41
N ASP A 495 5.70 -20.57 23.08
CA ASP A 495 6.54 -21.27 24.06
C ASP A 495 7.76 -20.40 24.43
N ALA A 496 8.28 -20.57 25.66
CA ALA A 496 9.35 -19.74 26.20
C ALA A 496 10.71 -19.91 25.47
N ASP A 497 10.85 -20.93 24.62
CA ASP A 497 11.98 -21.21 23.74
C ASP A 497 11.71 -20.89 22.27
N THR A 498 10.63 -20.18 21.97
CA THR A 498 10.23 -19.77 20.61
C THR A 498 10.44 -18.27 20.42
N LEU A 499 11.15 -17.93 19.35
CA LEU A 499 11.53 -16.56 19.05
C LEU A 499 10.62 -15.99 17.94
N LEU A 500 10.01 -14.86 18.22
CA LEU A 500 9.27 -14.08 17.25
C LEU A 500 10.15 -12.93 16.72
N ALA A 501 10.48 -12.96 15.43
CA ALA A 501 11.27 -11.90 14.81
C ALA A 501 10.52 -10.55 14.88
N ARG A 502 11.27 -9.46 14.75
CA ARG A 502 10.81 -8.08 14.95
C ARG A 502 9.51 -7.71 14.21
N ASN A 503 9.26 -8.29 13.04
CA ASN A 503 8.11 -7.97 12.19
C ASN A 503 6.95 -8.98 12.32
N PHE A 504 6.99 -9.90 13.29
CA PHE A 504 5.99 -10.95 13.41
C PHE A 504 4.57 -10.42 13.60
N LEU A 505 4.34 -9.52 14.58
CA LEU A 505 3.01 -8.95 14.83
C LEU A 505 2.52 -8.12 13.65
N HIS A 506 3.39 -7.37 13.00
CA HIS A 506 3.04 -6.62 11.79
C HIS A 506 2.62 -7.54 10.64
N HIS A 507 3.35 -8.61 10.40
CA HIS A 507 3.02 -9.59 9.37
C HIS A 507 1.71 -10.34 9.69
N MET A 508 1.53 -10.74 10.94
CA MET A 508 0.28 -11.35 11.40
C MET A 508 -0.90 -10.41 11.17
N ASN A 509 -0.77 -9.14 11.54
CA ASN A 509 -1.80 -8.12 11.34
C ASN A 509 -2.14 -7.93 9.86
N THR A 510 -1.13 -7.84 9.00
CA THR A 510 -1.31 -7.72 7.54
C THR A 510 -2.07 -8.93 7.00
N TRP A 511 -1.70 -10.13 7.43
CA TRP A 511 -2.37 -11.34 7.02
C TRP A 511 -3.83 -11.38 7.49
N LEU A 512 -4.10 -11.02 8.74
CA LEU A 512 -5.45 -10.95 9.30
C LEU A 512 -6.33 -9.92 8.57
N ASN A 513 -5.81 -8.75 8.25
CA ASN A 513 -6.55 -7.73 7.48
C ASN A 513 -6.88 -8.18 6.05
N ARG A 514 -5.98 -8.96 5.41
CA ARG A 514 -6.14 -9.42 4.02
C ARG A 514 -7.05 -10.63 3.88
N PHE A 515 -6.94 -11.59 4.79
CA PHE A 515 -7.58 -12.90 4.71
C PHE A 515 -8.48 -13.20 5.89
N GLY A 516 -8.44 -12.37 6.93
CA GLY A 516 -9.26 -12.54 8.11
C GLY A 516 -10.71 -12.18 7.84
N ASP A 517 -11.59 -13.03 8.35
CA ASP A 517 -13.03 -12.78 8.41
C ASP A 517 -13.55 -13.27 9.77
N ASP A 518 -14.82 -13.03 10.03
CA ASP A 518 -15.45 -13.44 11.29
C ASP A 518 -15.53 -14.96 11.45
N ALA A 519 -15.29 -15.70 10.38
CA ALA A 519 -15.30 -17.17 10.41
C ALA A 519 -13.95 -17.78 10.84
N LEU A 520 -12.87 -17.00 10.99
CA LEU A 520 -11.60 -17.52 11.52
C LEU A 520 -11.67 -17.65 13.05
N SER A 521 -11.25 -18.78 13.58
CA SER A 521 -11.25 -19.04 15.04
C SER A 521 -9.85 -19.30 15.61
N VAL A 522 -9.09 -20.17 14.98
CA VAL A 522 -7.78 -20.61 15.46
C VAL A 522 -6.87 -20.95 14.29
N GLY A 523 -5.59 -20.74 14.45
CA GLY A 523 -4.59 -21.07 13.44
C GLY A 523 -3.20 -21.24 14.01
N THR A 524 -2.25 -21.39 13.11
CA THR A 524 -0.82 -21.45 13.41
C THR A 524 -0.02 -20.76 12.33
N THR A 525 1.27 -20.69 12.50
CA THR A 525 2.22 -20.15 11.53
C THR A 525 3.22 -21.21 11.09
N SER A 526 3.93 -20.97 9.99
CA SER A 526 5.16 -21.73 9.74
C SER A 526 6.19 -21.43 10.83
N VAL A 527 6.98 -22.44 11.15
CA VAL A 527 8.07 -22.37 12.13
C VAL A 527 9.38 -22.75 11.44
N MET A 528 10.43 -22.02 11.72
CA MET A 528 11.77 -22.27 11.20
C MET A 528 12.67 -22.80 12.33
N PRO A 529 13.71 -23.58 12.02
CA PRO A 529 14.72 -23.93 13.01
C PRO A 529 15.56 -22.72 13.36
N GLU A 530 16.03 -22.63 14.59
CA GLU A 530 17.02 -21.62 14.98
C GLU A 530 18.30 -21.69 14.10
N SER A 531 19.04 -20.59 14.01
CA SER A 531 20.25 -20.48 13.19
C SER A 531 21.30 -21.52 13.60
N GLY A 532 21.87 -22.25 12.63
CA GLY A 532 22.86 -23.31 12.88
C GLY A 532 22.37 -24.70 12.50
N CYS A 533 21.09 -24.89 12.26
CA CYS A 533 20.53 -26.15 11.78
C CYS A 533 21.04 -26.49 10.37
N GLY A 534 21.51 -27.72 10.15
CA GLY A 534 21.96 -28.21 8.86
C GLY A 534 20.83 -28.34 7.82
N TRP A 535 21.18 -28.67 6.57
CA TRP A 535 20.21 -28.82 5.47
C TRP A 535 19.08 -29.83 5.78
N TYR A 536 19.41 -30.91 6.50
CA TYR A 536 18.44 -31.95 6.89
C TYR A 536 17.38 -31.41 7.83
N GLY A 537 17.75 -30.63 8.85
CA GLY A 537 16.82 -29.99 9.76
C GLY A 537 15.93 -28.99 9.04
N ARG A 538 16.47 -28.19 8.12
CA ARG A 538 15.65 -27.26 7.30
C ARG A 538 14.64 -28.01 6.43
N ALA A 539 15.04 -29.11 5.80
CA ALA A 539 14.13 -29.94 5.02
C ALA A 539 13.04 -30.56 5.90
N TRP A 540 13.39 -31.00 7.12
CA TRP A 540 12.44 -31.54 8.08
C TRP A 540 11.41 -30.48 8.52
N PHE A 541 11.85 -29.25 8.88
CA PHE A 541 10.93 -28.18 9.25
C PHE A 541 10.04 -27.75 8.09
N HIS A 542 10.51 -27.80 6.87
CA HIS A 542 9.67 -27.60 5.69
C HIS A 542 8.56 -28.66 5.60
N ALA A 543 8.91 -29.95 5.72
CA ALA A 543 7.92 -31.02 5.75
C ALA A 543 6.95 -30.90 6.93
N TYR A 544 7.46 -30.53 8.11
CA TYR A 544 6.68 -30.24 9.30
C TYR A 544 5.61 -29.18 9.04
N ASN A 545 5.99 -28.01 8.47
CA ASN A 545 5.06 -26.93 8.15
C ASN A 545 3.98 -27.39 7.15
N VAL A 546 4.35 -28.15 6.11
CA VAL A 546 3.40 -28.72 5.14
C VAL A 546 2.40 -29.65 5.82
N ILE A 547 2.88 -30.55 6.70
CA ILE A 547 2.02 -31.49 7.44
C ILE A 547 1.05 -30.72 8.32
N HIS A 548 1.52 -29.75 9.10
CA HIS A 548 0.68 -28.96 9.99
C HIS A 548 -0.36 -28.10 9.24
N HIS A 549 0.01 -27.57 8.09
CA HIS A 549 -0.96 -26.90 7.22
C HIS A 549 -2.06 -27.86 6.75
N LEU A 550 -1.70 -29.04 6.25
CA LEU A 550 -2.66 -30.01 5.72
C LEU A 550 -3.54 -30.65 6.80
N THR A 551 -2.96 -30.92 7.95
CA THR A 551 -3.68 -31.58 9.08
C THR A 551 -4.41 -30.60 9.99
N CYS A 552 -4.22 -29.29 9.81
CA CYS A 552 -4.77 -28.25 10.68
C CYS A 552 -4.38 -28.46 12.15
N THR A 553 -3.09 -28.64 12.41
CA THR A 553 -2.51 -28.86 13.73
C THR A 553 -1.36 -27.91 14.03
N SER A 554 -0.94 -27.79 15.27
CA SER A 554 0.23 -27.02 15.70
C SER A 554 0.78 -27.60 17.01
N PHE A 555 2.09 -27.41 17.26
CA PHE A 555 2.73 -27.79 18.53
C PHE A 555 3.60 -26.68 19.14
N SER A 556 3.94 -25.60 18.41
CA SER A 556 4.87 -24.59 18.90
C SER A 556 4.21 -23.23 19.10
N ILE A 557 3.23 -22.89 18.26
CA ILE A 557 2.58 -21.59 18.30
C ILE A 557 1.12 -21.72 17.86
N GLN A 558 0.22 -21.18 18.65
CA GLN A 558 -1.20 -21.12 18.32
C GLN A 558 -1.66 -19.69 18.33
N VAL A 559 -2.48 -19.33 17.35
CA VAL A 559 -3.11 -18.01 17.25
C VAL A 559 -4.62 -18.22 17.26
N ALA A 560 -5.33 -17.60 18.18
CA ALA A 560 -6.79 -17.77 18.29
C ALA A 560 -7.49 -16.42 18.49
N ARG A 561 -8.77 -16.35 18.07
CA ARG A 561 -9.62 -15.25 18.54
C ARG A 561 -9.72 -15.31 20.05
N THR A 562 -9.41 -14.24 20.73
CA THR A 562 -9.40 -14.20 22.21
C THR A 562 -10.73 -14.62 22.79
N GLN A 563 -11.85 -14.19 22.21
CA GLN A 563 -13.19 -14.59 22.67
C GLN A 563 -13.40 -16.11 22.55
N VAL A 564 -12.97 -16.74 21.46
CA VAL A 564 -13.06 -18.19 21.27
C VAL A 564 -12.15 -18.91 22.26
N ALA A 565 -10.90 -18.46 22.40
CA ALA A 565 -9.92 -19.05 23.33
C ALA A 565 -10.41 -19.01 24.77
N ARG A 566 -10.99 -17.89 25.23
CA ARG A 566 -11.59 -17.76 26.56
C ARG A 566 -12.77 -18.71 26.78
N GLY A 567 -13.56 -18.98 25.73
CA GLY A 567 -14.70 -19.91 25.79
C GLY A 567 -14.32 -21.38 25.79
N VAL A 568 -13.28 -21.74 25.04
CA VAL A 568 -12.84 -23.13 24.84
C VAL A 568 -11.91 -23.59 25.95
N ARG A 569 -10.87 -22.80 26.24
CA ARG A 569 -9.80 -23.09 27.21
C ARG A 569 -9.01 -24.37 26.92
N PHE A 570 -7.79 -24.47 27.45
CA PHE A 570 -6.99 -25.70 27.41
C PHE A 570 -7.50 -26.70 28.48
N ARG A 571 -7.53 -27.96 28.13
CA ARG A 571 -7.87 -29.02 29.08
C ARG A 571 -6.71 -29.30 30.03
N GLU A 572 -6.87 -29.01 31.28
CA GLU A 572 -5.85 -29.15 32.33
C GLU A 572 -5.57 -30.61 32.76
N ASP A 573 -6.48 -31.51 32.44
CA ASP A 573 -6.31 -32.97 32.64
C ASP A 573 -5.43 -33.61 31.53
N LEU A 574 -5.05 -32.85 30.49
CA LEU A 574 -4.17 -33.31 29.42
C LEU A 574 -2.76 -32.72 29.63
N ASN A 575 -1.80 -33.58 29.95
CA ASN A 575 -0.39 -33.22 30.01
C ASN A 575 0.31 -33.39 28.62
N PHE A 576 -0.47 -33.75 27.59
CA PHE A 576 0.03 -34.12 26.29
C PHE A 576 -1.06 -33.97 25.21
N SER A 577 -0.68 -33.43 24.03
CA SER A 577 -1.60 -33.08 22.95
C SER A 577 -2.72 -32.10 23.37
N GLU A 578 -2.48 -31.25 24.35
CA GLU A 578 -3.36 -30.17 24.77
C GLU A 578 -3.63 -29.18 23.65
N ASP A 579 -2.58 -28.86 22.91
CA ASP A 579 -2.62 -27.94 21.73
C ASP A 579 -3.52 -28.48 20.63
N LEU A 580 -3.39 -29.77 20.30
CA LEU A 580 -4.25 -30.41 19.32
C LEU A 580 -5.72 -30.41 19.74
N ASN A 581 -5.99 -30.70 21.01
CA ASN A 581 -7.33 -30.66 21.54
C ASN A 581 -7.91 -29.26 21.50
N PHE A 582 -7.15 -28.26 21.94
CA PHE A 582 -7.55 -26.85 21.90
C PHE A 582 -7.89 -26.40 20.47
N ILE A 583 -7.04 -26.71 19.49
CA ILE A 583 -7.31 -26.39 18.08
C ILE A 583 -8.60 -27.08 17.60
N GLN A 584 -8.80 -28.38 17.91
CA GLN A 584 -9.99 -29.12 17.51
C GLN A 584 -11.28 -28.54 18.10
N GLU A 585 -11.28 -28.14 19.36
CA GLU A 585 -12.41 -27.49 20.00
C GLU A 585 -12.67 -26.07 19.45
N CYS A 586 -11.64 -25.25 19.26
CA CYS A 586 -11.78 -23.92 18.66
C CYS A 586 -12.35 -23.98 17.22
N ARG A 587 -12.02 -25.02 16.45
CA ARG A 587 -12.55 -25.22 15.08
C ARG A 587 -14.08 -25.44 15.03
N ARG A 588 -14.73 -25.71 16.13
CA ARG A 588 -16.21 -25.79 16.23
C ARG A 588 -16.84 -24.38 16.13
N TYR A 589 -16.07 -23.36 16.44
CA TYR A 589 -16.51 -21.94 16.43
C TYR A 589 -16.07 -21.18 15.17
N GLY A 590 -15.27 -21.80 14.28
CA GLY A 590 -14.85 -21.18 13.05
C GLY A 590 -13.76 -21.98 12.32
N ARG A 591 -13.21 -21.37 11.24
CA ARG A 591 -12.22 -22.01 10.38
C ARG A 591 -10.81 -21.93 10.98
N PHE A 592 -10.04 -22.99 10.73
CA PHE A 592 -8.59 -22.98 10.96
C PHE A 592 -7.88 -22.19 9.87
N PHE A 593 -6.80 -21.50 10.25
CA PHE A 593 -5.93 -20.79 9.31
C PHE A 593 -4.45 -21.11 9.53
N PHE A 594 -3.67 -20.94 8.47
CA PHE A 594 -2.22 -21.12 8.49
C PHE A 594 -1.56 -19.88 7.88
N VAL A 595 -0.67 -19.23 8.63
CA VAL A 595 0.07 -18.05 8.18
C VAL A 595 1.47 -18.47 7.75
N PRO A 596 1.76 -18.49 6.44
CA PRO A 596 3.13 -18.72 5.97
C PRO A 596 4.01 -17.54 6.34
N THR A 597 5.04 -17.79 7.14
CA THR A 597 5.97 -16.74 7.59
C THR A 597 7.36 -17.31 7.87
N ASP A 598 8.38 -16.49 7.81
CA ASP A 598 9.75 -16.77 8.25
C ASP A 598 10.08 -16.08 9.61
N GLN A 599 9.06 -15.49 10.23
CA GLN A 599 9.21 -14.66 11.43
C GLN A 599 9.17 -15.47 12.75
N VAL A 600 9.01 -16.79 12.70
CA VAL A 600 8.96 -17.66 13.88
C VAL A 600 10.07 -18.69 13.80
N SER A 601 10.91 -18.74 14.83
CA SER A 601 11.94 -19.78 14.98
C SER A 601 11.87 -20.43 16.36
N THR A 602 12.18 -21.70 16.43
CA THR A 602 12.17 -22.49 17.68
C THR A 602 13.51 -23.19 17.87
N SER A 603 13.82 -23.46 19.14
CA SER A 603 15.04 -24.18 19.53
C SER A 603 15.05 -25.61 18.97
N THR A 604 16.21 -26.05 18.49
CA THR A 604 16.42 -27.41 17.97
C THR A 604 16.89 -28.40 19.04
N ARG A 605 17.06 -27.98 20.30
CA ARG A 605 17.62 -28.80 21.40
C ARG A 605 16.99 -30.19 21.50
N ARG A 606 15.66 -30.29 21.43
CA ARG A 606 14.94 -31.58 21.48
C ARG A 606 15.23 -32.47 20.28
N PHE A 607 15.35 -31.86 19.10
CA PHE A 607 15.63 -32.57 17.85
C PHE A 607 17.08 -33.07 17.82
N ASP A 608 18.01 -32.29 18.35
CA ASP A 608 19.43 -32.63 18.41
C ASP A 608 19.69 -33.74 19.44
N SER A 609 18.95 -33.76 20.56
CA SER A 609 19.10 -34.76 21.61
C SER A 609 18.41 -36.10 21.29
N LEU A 610 17.21 -36.10 20.70
CA LEU A 610 16.40 -37.31 20.44
C LEU A 610 16.49 -37.82 19.00
N GLY A 611 16.93 -36.97 18.08
CA GLY A 611 16.90 -37.22 16.65
C GLY A 611 15.53 -36.94 16.01
N TYR A 612 15.57 -36.29 14.84
CA TYR A 612 14.39 -35.83 14.10
C TYR A 612 13.37 -36.94 13.80
N LEU A 613 13.84 -38.10 13.31
CA LEU A 613 12.96 -39.21 12.93
C LEU A 613 12.27 -39.85 14.15
N ARG A 614 13.02 -40.07 15.22
CA ARG A 614 12.49 -40.70 16.44
C ARG A 614 11.43 -39.80 17.08
N LEU A 615 11.68 -38.49 17.11
CA LEU A 615 10.74 -37.50 17.65
C LEU A 615 9.47 -37.44 16.79
N SER A 616 9.59 -37.44 15.47
CA SER A 616 8.45 -37.46 14.55
C SER A 616 7.57 -38.70 14.73
N LEU A 617 8.19 -39.91 14.82
CA LEU A 617 7.44 -41.14 15.05
C LEU A 617 6.72 -41.12 16.41
N ARG A 618 7.37 -40.61 17.45
CA ARG A 618 6.78 -40.47 18.79
C ARG A 618 5.56 -39.53 18.72
N TRP A 619 5.69 -38.34 18.14
CA TRP A 619 4.61 -37.38 18.02
C TRP A 619 3.43 -37.89 17.16
N THR A 620 3.73 -38.61 16.06
CA THR A 620 2.70 -39.24 15.22
C THR A 620 1.92 -40.29 16.01
N TYR A 621 2.62 -41.16 16.74
CA TYR A 621 2.00 -42.17 17.62
C TYR A 621 1.12 -41.50 18.68
N GLU A 622 1.62 -40.48 19.34
CA GLU A 622 0.96 -39.73 20.37
C GLU A 622 -0.27 -38.95 19.83
N ALA A 623 -0.17 -38.35 18.62
CA ALA A 623 -1.30 -37.70 17.96
C ALA A 623 -2.45 -38.66 17.64
N LEU A 624 -2.15 -39.89 17.20
CA LEU A 624 -3.11 -40.93 16.86
C LEU A 624 -3.72 -41.62 18.07
N MET A 625 -3.12 -41.47 19.25
CA MET A 625 -3.61 -42.12 20.47
C MET A 625 -4.98 -41.52 20.88
N PRO A 626 -6.00 -42.33 21.20
CA PRO A 626 -7.28 -41.84 21.69
C PRO A 626 -7.14 -41.04 22.98
N THR A 627 -7.91 -39.95 23.11
CA THR A 627 -7.81 -38.95 24.21
C THR A 627 -7.90 -39.61 25.59
N ARG A 628 -8.71 -40.68 25.77
CA ARG A 628 -8.85 -41.45 27.03
C ARG A 628 -7.54 -42.02 27.57
N PHE A 629 -6.52 -42.25 26.71
CA PHE A 629 -5.22 -42.78 27.12
C PHE A 629 -4.17 -41.66 27.30
N LYS A 630 -4.55 -40.43 27.03
CA LYS A 630 -3.67 -39.23 27.18
C LYS A 630 -3.83 -38.56 28.55
N VAL A 631 -4.94 -38.82 29.23
CA VAL A 631 -5.26 -38.26 30.56
C VAL A 631 -4.24 -38.74 31.59
N ASN A 632 -3.66 -37.79 32.35
CA ASN A 632 -2.69 -38.04 33.44
C ASN A 632 -1.39 -38.77 33.03
N LYS A 633 -1.07 -38.84 31.73
CA LYS A 633 0.22 -39.37 31.28
C LYS A 633 1.34 -38.39 31.59
N LYS A 634 2.40 -38.85 32.29
CA LYS A 634 3.57 -38.00 32.56
C LYS A 634 4.33 -37.73 31.24
N TYR A 635 4.65 -36.48 31.00
CA TYR A 635 5.46 -36.02 29.89
C TYR A 635 6.92 -35.79 30.35
N ASP A 636 7.88 -36.39 29.65
CA ASP A 636 9.30 -36.19 29.93
C ASP A 636 9.72 -34.81 29.38
N VAL A 637 9.98 -33.88 30.25
CA VAL A 637 10.48 -32.55 29.90
C VAL A 637 11.96 -32.68 29.59
N ILE A 638 12.36 -32.51 28.32
CA ILE A 638 13.75 -32.45 27.90
C ILE A 638 14.16 -30.98 27.84
N ARG A 639 15.18 -30.64 28.64
CA ARG A 639 15.69 -29.27 28.78
C ARG A 639 17.14 -29.17 28.39
#